data_ea2ef9378fc03f726a2d00aa0902e6ea
#
_entry.id   ea2ef9378fc03f726a2d00aa0902e6ea
#
_cell.length_a   1.000
_cell.length_b   1.000
_cell.length_c   1.000
_cell.angle_alpha   90.00
_cell.angle_beta   90.00
_cell.angle_gamma   90.00
#
_symmetry.space_group_name_H-M   'P 1'
#
loop_
_entity.id
_entity.type
_entity.pdbx_description
1 polymer ?
#
loop_
_entity_poly.entity_id
_entity_poly.type
_entity_poly.pdbx_seq_one_letter_code
_entity_poly.pdbx_strand_id
1 'polypeptide(L)'
;MPFVHLHTHSEYSLLDGANRIPDLLDRVQALGMDSLAITDHGNLHGAWAFYAEAKARKIRPILGFEAYLAFGSRHAREKPAGDVPLGAPYSHLVLLAKNRIGYQNLIRLSSIGFLEGYYRRPRIDKEMLEQHHEGIIGLAACLSGEIALYLRQGNYEAAKASAAWFARTFGRDGFWLEVQNHGIPEEQLVTEGMFRIAADLGLPVAATNDAHYLKKEDAEAHDVLLAIGTGKDLDDPKRFRFFGQESYVKSENEMRGLFGNRTDALAETARVAELCEFDFEKRYFLPQYPRPPEFASDQDLLVHLARQGAVERYGDPLSDEVERRLEYELDVITRTGYAGYFLIVYDLVKAARDRGIPVGPGRGSAAGSLIAYALRITTVDPLRFDLLFERFLNPERISMPDIDLDFCFERRGEVLEYARERYGRESVGQIITFGTLKARAAFRDVARTLRVEMGDVERLTKLIPSGPAYSVTLAEASDKVPEIKAAAAQDERIRKVLDLGARIEGLARHASVHAAGVVIAPGPLTDYVPVCTAPDSKTDADAIITQYDMVGLEHVGMLKIDLLGLKTLTVLHDAAQMVAERHGVAIDLERPDLNDPRVYELLRAGRTAGIFQFESPLATDCLRSMKCDRFDDLVATNALLRPGPLDTGMYLVFINRKLGREKVRYPHPALEEILAPTYGVIVYQEQVMRIANVLAGYSLAEADVLRKAVGKKIKELIQEELGNFVKRAIARGHEKKTVEEIAAQIETFGRYGFNKSHSVAYSILSYQTAWFKAYYPAEFMAALLSSEIGNTDRVVQYINEARELDLQVLAPDVNESGY
;
A
#
# COMPACT_ATOMS: atom_id res chain seq x y z
N MET A 1 2.84 -33.50 24.30
CA MET A 1 2.47 -32.12 23.98
C MET A 1 2.99 -31.78 22.59
N PRO A 2 2.26 -31.10 21.74
CA PRO A 2 2.71 -30.77 20.40
C PRO A 2 3.91 -29.81 20.45
N PHE A 3 4.81 -29.95 19.47
CA PHE A 3 5.90 -29.00 19.24
C PHE A 3 5.41 -27.74 18.52
N VAL A 4 5.93 -26.57 18.89
CA VAL A 4 5.64 -25.29 18.24
C VAL A 4 6.94 -24.60 17.80
N HIS A 5 7.02 -24.16 16.55
CA HIS A 5 8.11 -23.30 16.10
C HIS A 5 7.99 -21.92 16.75
N LEU A 6 8.93 -21.57 17.63
CA LEU A 6 8.99 -20.28 18.33
C LEU A 6 10.01 -19.31 17.75
N HIS A 7 10.88 -19.76 16.85
CA HIS A 7 11.91 -18.98 16.18
C HIS A 7 11.80 -19.25 14.67
N THR A 8 11.21 -18.31 13.93
CA THR A 8 10.88 -18.48 12.52
C THR A 8 10.93 -17.14 11.79
N HIS A 9 11.65 -17.10 10.68
CA HIS A 9 11.81 -15.91 9.84
C HIS A 9 10.93 -15.99 8.60
N SER A 10 10.21 -14.91 8.32
CA SER A 10 9.44 -14.77 7.10
C SER A 10 10.21 -13.98 6.02
N GLU A 11 9.56 -13.74 4.90
CA GLU A 11 10.06 -12.85 3.84
C GLU A 11 10.34 -11.41 4.31
N TYR A 12 9.87 -11.03 5.50
CA TYR A 12 10.13 -9.71 6.09
C TYR A 12 11.45 -9.66 6.90
N SER A 13 12.14 -10.77 7.07
CA SER A 13 13.59 -10.81 7.29
C SER A 13 14.28 -10.60 5.93
N LEU A 14 14.24 -9.34 5.43
CA LEU A 14 14.51 -8.99 4.03
C LEU A 14 15.82 -9.59 3.50
N LEU A 15 15.70 -10.36 2.40
CA LEU A 15 16.81 -11.05 1.72
C LEU A 15 17.57 -12.06 2.61
N ASP A 16 16.93 -12.51 3.68
CA ASP A 16 17.39 -13.55 4.59
C ASP A 16 16.32 -14.65 4.76
N GLY A 17 15.12 -14.31 5.21
CA GLY A 17 14.00 -15.25 5.26
C GLY A 17 13.37 -15.52 3.89
N ALA A 18 13.13 -16.79 3.57
CA ALA A 18 12.49 -17.22 2.32
C ALA A 18 11.08 -17.79 2.52
N ASN A 19 10.53 -17.70 3.73
CA ASN A 19 9.18 -18.15 4.06
C ASN A 19 8.14 -17.08 3.70
N ARG A 20 7.38 -17.24 2.60
CA ARG A 20 6.17 -16.42 2.38
C ARG A 20 5.14 -16.77 3.43
N ILE A 21 4.51 -15.79 4.03
CA ILE A 21 3.56 -16.00 5.13
C ILE A 21 2.44 -16.99 4.77
N PRO A 22 1.75 -16.90 3.62
CA PRO A 22 0.72 -17.90 3.27
C PRO A 22 1.28 -19.32 3.16
N ASP A 23 2.41 -19.49 2.46
CA ASP A 23 3.03 -20.81 2.24
C ASP A 23 3.55 -21.42 3.56
N LEU A 24 4.08 -20.56 4.44
CA LEU A 24 4.53 -20.94 5.78
C LEU A 24 3.38 -21.51 6.62
N LEU A 25 2.25 -20.83 6.62
CA LEU A 25 1.06 -21.27 7.37
C LEU A 25 0.43 -22.54 6.75
N ASP A 26 0.40 -22.65 5.43
CA ASP A 26 -0.04 -23.86 4.74
C ASP A 26 0.87 -25.05 5.08
N ARG A 27 2.19 -24.83 5.16
CA ARG A 27 3.16 -25.85 5.60
C ARG A 27 2.92 -26.28 7.04
N VAL A 28 2.74 -25.34 7.96
CA VAL A 28 2.46 -25.58 9.38
C VAL A 28 1.17 -26.39 9.55
N GLN A 29 0.12 -26.02 8.83
CA GLN A 29 -1.15 -26.76 8.81
C GLN A 29 -1.00 -28.18 8.26
N ALA A 30 -0.24 -28.34 7.17
CA ALA A 30 0.05 -29.67 6.58
C ALA A 30 0.87 -30.57 7.52
N LEU A 31 1.67 -29.99 8.42
CA LEU A 31 2.40 -30.71 9.46
C LEU A 31 1.56 -31.02 10.71
N GLY A 32 0.28 -30.61 10.74
CA GLY A 32 -0.64 -30.83 11.86
C GLY A 32 -0.37 -29.92 13.07
N MET A 33 0.31 -28.81 12.89
CA MET A 33 0.57 -27.83 13.94
C MET A 33 -0.56 -26.78 13.98
N ASP A 34 -0.93 -26.34 15.17
CA ASP A 34 -2.01 -25.37 15.44
C ASP A 34 -1.51 -24.00 15.91
N SER A 35 -0.21 -23.84 16.06
CA SER A 35 0.42 -22.65 16.59
C SER A 35 1.75 -22.39 15.89
N LEU A 36 2.13 -21.11 15.72
CA LEU A 36 3.39 -20.70 15.12
C LEU A 36 3.79 -19.31 15.63
N ALA A 37 5.08 -19.09 15.88
CA ALA A 37 5.62 -17.77 16.11
C ALA A 37 6.27 -17.21 14.83
N ILE A 38 6.16 -15.88 14.64
CA ILE A 38 6.97 -15.12 13.70
C ILE A 38 7.96 -14.27 14.49
N THR A 39 9.23 -14.27 14.07
CA THR A 39 10.34 -13.62 14.79
C THR A 39 11.32 -12.99 13.80
N ASP A 40 10.84 -12.14 12.90
CA ASP A 40 11.68 -11.50 11.89
C ASP A 40 12.78 -10.62 12.51
N HIS A 41 13.90 -10.48 11.82
CA HIS A 41 15.08 -9.75 12.28
C HIS A 41 14.80 -8.26 12.53
N GLY A 42 14.75 -7.85 13.79
CA GLY A 42 14.69 -6.47 14.25
C GLY A 42 13.42 -5.70 13.91
N ASN A 43 12.39 -6.34 13.34
CA ASN A 43 11.21 -5.65 12.86
C ASN A 43 9.90 -6.43 13.09
N LEU A 44 8.78 -5.71 12.94
CA LEU A 44 7.42 -6.24 13.01
C LEU A 44 6.67 -6.07 11.67
N HIS A 45 7.38 -5.96 10.54
CA HIS A 45 6.78 -5.71 9.23
C HIS A 45 5.70 -6.72 8.85
N GLY A 46 5.95 -8.01 9.11
CA GLY A 46 5.04 -9.11 8.80
C GLY A 46 3.96 -9.38 9.84
N ALA A 47 3.99 -8.74 11.01
CA ALA A 47 3.19 -9.14 12.15
C ALA A 47 1.68 -9.11 11.88
N TRP A 48 1.16 -8.06 11.24
CA TRP A 48 -0.26 -7.99 10.87
C TRP A 48 -0.63 -9.04 9.81
N ALA A 49 0.12 -9.14 8.72
CA ALA A 49 -0.17 -10.08 7.65
C ALA A 49 -0.16 -11.53 8.16
N PHE A 50 0.82 -11.86 9.00
CA PHE A 50 0.90 -13.17 9.65
C PHE A 50 -0.30 -13.42 10.57
N TYR A 51 -0.68 -12.47 11.41
CA TYR A 51 -1.84 -12.59 12.29
C TYR A 51 -3.13 -12.85 11.48
N ALA A 52 -3.40 -12.04 10.47
CA ALA A 52 -4.60 -12.15 9.66
C ALA A 52 -4.70 -13.51 8.94
N GLU A 53 -3.61 -13.94 8.30
CA GLU A 53 -3.54 -15.21 7.58
C GLU A 53 -3.60 -16.43 8.52
N ALA A 54 -2.99 -16.36 9.70
CA ALA A 54 -3.04 -17.43 10.70
C ALA A 54 -4.46 -17.59 11.27
N LYS A 55 -5.14 -16.47 11.62
CA LYS A 55 -6.53 -16.51 12.08
C LYS A 55 -7.49 -17.08 11.03
N ALA A 56 -7.29 -16.74 9.74
CA ALA A 56 -8.09 -17.30 8.65
C ALA A 56 -7.95 -18.83 8.54
N ARG A 57 -6.79 -19.38 8.88
CA ARG A 57 -6.49 -20.82 8.88
C ARG A 57 -6.73 -21.50 10.23
N LYS A 58 -7.21 -20.75 11.24
CA LYS A 58 -7.40 -21.24 12.63
C LYS A 58 -6.10 -21.69 13.29
N ILE A 59 -4.97 -21.11 12.91
CA ILE A 59 -3.67 -21.27 13.55
C ILE A 59 -3.54 -20.16 14.60
N ARG A 60 -3.04 -20.47 15.79
CA ARG A 60 -2.73 -19.51 16.85
C ARG A 60 -1.48 -18.72 16.47
N PRO A 61 -1.58 -17.40 16.19
CA PRO A 61 -0.41 -16.59 15.90
C PRO A 61 0.30 -16.18 17.19
N ILE A 62 1.61 -16.34 17.25
CA ILE A 62 2.48 -15.82 18.29
C ILE A 62 3.32 -14.73 17.64
N LEU A 63 3.13 -13.47 18.08
CA LEU A 63 3.79 -12.31 17.49
C LEU A 63 5.07 -11.99 18.26
N GLY A 64 6.16 -11.79 17.53
CA GLY A 64 7.44 -11.46 18.09
C GLY A 64 8.41 -10.93 17.04
N PHE A 65 9.63 -10.68 17.45
CA PHE A 65 10.77 -10.42 16.57
C PHE A 65 12.07 -10.84 17.23
N GLU A 66 13.08 -11.14 16.40
CA GLU A 66 14.44 -11.37 16.87
C GLU A 66 15.18 -10.03 16.96
N ALA A 67 15.37 -9.54 18.16
CA ALA A 67 16.01 -8.26 18.44
C ALA A 67 17.53 -8.33 18.26
N TYR A 68 18.12 -7.26 17.74
CA TYR A 68 19.55 -7.01 17.81
C TYR A 68 19.85 -6.28 19.12
N LEU A 69 20.53 -6.94 20.06
CA LEU A 69 20.87 -6.40 21.38
C LEU A 69 22.32 -5.87 21.37
N ALA A 70 22.47 -4.57 21.56
CA ALA A 70 23.79 -3.92 21.61
C ALA A 70 24.56 -4.32 22.88
N PHE A 71 25.86 -4.58 22.76
CA PHE A 71 26.75 -4.63 23.90
C PHE A 71 27.05 -3.18 24.38
N GLY A 72 26.42 -2.77 25.46
CA GLY A 72 26.44 -1.39 25.96
C GLY A 72 25.25 -0.57 25.42
N SER A 73 25.49 0.68 25.03
CA SER A 73 24.44 1.61 24.63
C SER A 73 24.05 1.43 23.14
N ARG A 74 22.74 1.45 22.85
CA ARG A 74 22.18 1.49 21.49
C ARG A 74 22.66 2.68 20.67
N HIS A 75 23.04 3.78 21.31
CA HIS A 75 23.53 5.00 20.64
C HIS A 75 24.98 4.88 20.14
N ALA A 76 25.74 3.86 20.60
CA ALA A 76 27.13 3.68 20.16
C ALA A 76 27.20 3.40 18.65
N ARG A 77 28.03 4.15 17.93
CA ARG A 77 28.27 4.00 16.47
C ARG A 77 29.62 3.35 16.17
N GLU A 78 30.35 2.98 17.19
CA GLU A 78 31.65 2.34 17.09
C GLU A 78 31.55 0.88 17.57
N LYS A 79 32.60 0.12 17.27
CA LYS A 79 32.73 -1.23 17.78
C LYS A 79 32.77 -1.17 19.33
N PRO A 80 32.02 -2.03 20.04
CA PRO A 80 32.03 -1.97 21.50
C PRO A 80 33.44 -2.10 22.06
N ALA A 81 33.79 -1.23 23.02
CA ALA A 81 35.02 -1.33 23.76
C ALA A 81 34.85 -2.27 24.96
N GLY A 82 35.85 -3.09 25.27
CA GLY A 82 35.83 -4.00 26.42
C GLY A 82 35.74 -5.48 26.04
N ASP A 83 35.41 -6.32 27.01
CA ASP A 83 35.35 -7.78 26.85
C ASP A 83 34.02 -8.21 26.18
N VAL A 84 33.91 -7.93 24.89
CA VAL A 84 32.75 -8.34 24.06
C VAL A 84 33.01 -9.73 23.56
N PRO A 85 32.07 -10.69 23.76
CA PRO A 85 32.26 -12.06 23.34
C PRO A 85 32.49 -12.17 21.85
N LEU A 86 33.57 -12.83 21.44
CA LEU A 86 34.01 -13.03 20.06
C LEU A 86 34.09 -11.73 19.22
N GLY A 87 34.11 -10.55 19.86
CA GLY A 87 34.12 -9.25 19.19
C GLY A 87 32.86 -8.98 18.35
N ALA A 88 31.73 -9.58 18.72
CA ALA A 88 30.47 -9.39 18.05
C ALA A 88 29.94 -7.95 18.20
N PRO A 89 29.39 -7.33 17.14
CA PRO A 89 28.89 -5.98 17.22
C PRO A 89 27.57 -5.84 18.02
N TYR A 90 26.81 -6.91 18.12
CA TYR A 90 25.55 -7.08 18.83
C TYR A 90 25.28 -8.58 19.03
N SER A 91 24.32 -8.91 19.87
CA SER A 91 23.79 -10.28 20.01
C SER A 91 22.34 -10.34 19.56
N HIS A 92 21.79 -11.54 19.43
CA HIS A 92 20.40 -11.79 19.12
C HIS A 92 19.62 -12.14 20.40
N LEU A 93 18.31 -11.79 20.41
CA LEU A 93 17.38 -12.13 21.47
C LEU A 93 15.97 -12.26 20.86
N VAL A 94 15.34 -13.43 21.01
CA VAL A 94 13.95 -13.58 20.55
C VAL A 94 13.00 -13.03 21.60
N LEU A 95 12.08 -12.17 21.17
CA LEU A 95 11.07 -11.53 22.00
C LEU A 95 9.69 -11.86 21.48
N LEU A 96 8.81 -12.45 22.31
CA LEU A 96 7.45 -12.83 21.98
C LEU A 96 6.43 -12.09 22.85
N ALA A 97 5.32 -11.64 22.28
CA ALA A 97 4.24 -11.02 23.02
C ALA A 97 3.43 -12.08 23.77
N LYS A 98 3.42 -11.99 25.10
CA LYS A 98 2.55 -12.80 25.96
C LYS A 98 1.11 -12.32 25.92
N ASN A 99 0.90 -11.02 25.83
CA ASN A 99 -0.40 -10.36 25.86
C ASN A 99 -0.33 -8.97 25.19
N ARG A 100 -1.40 -8.18 25.30
CA ARG A 100 -1.47 -6.82 24.75
C ARG A 100 -0.35 -5.89 25.23
N ILE A 101 -0.04 -5.90 26.52
CA ILE A 101 1.03 -5.06 27.08
C ILE A 101 2.36 -5.46 26.45
N GLY A 102 2.62 -6.77 26.36
CA GLY A 102 3.81 -7.30 25.70
C GLY A 102 3.89 -6.86 24.23
N TYR A 103 2.80 -6.92 23.50
CA TYR A 103 2.78 -6.47 22.09
C TYR A 103 3.06 -4.96 21.95
N GLN A 104 2.48 -4.12 22.82
CA GLN A 104 2.80 -2.69 22.86
C GLN A 104 4.28 -2.44 23.16
N ASN A 105 4.86 -3.22 24.06
CA ASN A 105 6.28 -3.14 24.38
C ASN A 105 7.15 -3.62 23.22
N LEU A 106 6.74 -4.65 22.45
CA LEU A 106 7.42 -5.04 21.21
C LEU A 106 7.39 -3.91 20.16
N ILE A 107 6.25 -3.24 19.99
CA ILE A 107 6.12 -2.05 19.13
C ILE A 107 7.16 -0.99 19.53
N ARG A 108 7.24 -0.65 20.82
CA ARG A 108 8.20 0.34 21.33
C ARG A 108 9.64 -0.09 21.12
N LEU A 109 10.00 -1.32 21.50
CA LEU A 109 11.35 -1.84 21.36
C LEU A 109 11.81 -1.89 19.91
N SER A 110 10.99 -2.39 18.99
CA SER A 110 11.32 -2.40 17.57
C SER A 110 11.47 -0.97 17.03
N SER A 111 10.57 -0.06 17.40
CA SER A 111 10.65 1.36 16.98
C SER A 111 11.90 2.07 17.52
N ILE A 112 12.24 1.89 18.79
CA ILE A 112 13.47 2.43 19.39
C ILE A 112 14.71 1.90 18.67
N GLY A 113 14.70 0.61 18.30
CA GLY A 113 15.79 0.02 17.53
C GLY A 113 16.07 0.77 16.22
N PHE A 114 15.03 1.19 15.51
CA PHE A 114 15.16 1.96 14.27
C PHE A 114 15.44 3.45 14.51
N LEU A 115 14.71 4.10 15.42
CA LEU A 115 14.77 5.54 15.61
C LEU A 115 16.05 5.99 16.33
N GLU A 116 16.51 5.22 17.33
CA GLU A 116 17.64 5.59 18.18
C GLU A 116 18.85 4.69 17.97
N GLY A 117 18.60 3.37 17.81
CA GLY A 117 19.64 2.35 17.81
C GLY A 117 20.18 1.93 16.46
N TYR A 118 19.74 2.54 15.36
CA TYR A 118 20.12 2.10 14.02
C TYR A 118 21.60 2.40 13.72
N TYR A 119 22.36 1.33 13.65
CA TYR A 119 23.73 1.33 13.14
C TYR A 119 23.99 0.00 12.43
N ARG A 120 23.85 -0.03 11.12
CA ARG A 120 23.82 -1.23 10.25
C ARG A 120 22.62 -2.14 10.50
N ARG A 121 22.14 -2.25 11.75
CA ARG A 121 20.95 -2.99 12.20
C ARG A 121 20.20 -2.15 13.23
N PRO A 122 18.89 -2.33 13.39
CA PRO A 122 18.09 -1.68 14.42
C PRO A 122 18.36 -2.35 15.78
N ARG A 123 19.16 -1.70 16.64
CA ARG A 123 19.61 -2.27 17.91
C ARG A 123 18.86 -1.67 19.09
N ILE A 124 18.48 -2.52 20.01
CA ILE A 124 18.05 -2.14 21.36
C ILE A 124 19.19 -2.41 22.35
N ASP A 125 19.05 -2.00 23.60
CA ASP A 125 19.98 -2.30 24.68
C ASP A 125 19.27 -2.78 25.94
N LYS A 126 20.01 -3.18 26.95
CA LYS A 126 19.51 -3.70 28.22
C LYS A 126 18.69 -2.68 29.00
N GLU A 127 19.02 -1.40 28.89
CA GLU A 127 18.24 -0.31 29.50
C GLU A 127 16.80 -0.29 28.99
N MET A 128 16.60 -0.40 27.66
CA MET A 128 15.26 -0.43 27.06
C MET A 128 14.50 -1.71 27.40
N LEU A 129 15.18 -2.85 27.49
CA LEU A 129 14.55 -4.10 27.94
C LEU A 129 14.07 -3.99 29.41
N GLU A 130 14.82 -3.36 30.32
CA GLU A 130 14.38 -3.14 31.68
C GLU A 130 13.13 -2.24 31.77
N GLN A 131 12.97 -1.29 30.84
CA GLN A 131 11.82 -0.38 30.82
C GLN A 131 10.59 -0.98 30.14
N HIS A 132 10.79 -1.90 29.16
CA HIS A 132 9.73 -2.42 28.28
C HIS A 132 9.61 -3.94 28.25
N HIS A 133 9.93 -4.64 29.37
CA HIS A 133 9.87 -6.11 29.44
C HIS A 133 8.49 -6.68 29.79
N GLU A 134 7.59 -5.87 30.37
CA GLU A 134 6.31 -6.36 30.86
C GLU A 134 5.49 -7.00 29.74
N GLY A 135 4.96 -8.21 30.00
CA GLY A 135 4.15 -8.95 29.04
C GLY A 135 4.96 -9.56 27.88
N ILE A 136 6.28 -9.56 27.93
CA ILE A 136 7.17 -10.17 26.93
C ILE A 136 7.75 -11.48 27.47
N ILE A 137 7.87 -12.46 26.60
CA ILE A 137 8.67 -13.68 26.80
C ILE A 137 9.95 -13.52 25.99
N GLY A 138 11.10 -13.78 26.66
CA GLY A 138 12.41 -13.79 26.02
C GLY A 138 12.94 -15.22 25.80
N LEU A 139 13.55 -15.49 24.64
CA LEU A 139 14.33 -16.71 24.38
C LEU A 139 15.77 -16.33 24.03
N ALA A 140 16.73 -17.17 24.41
CA ALA A 140 18.18 -16.88 24.32
C ALA A 140 18.73 -16.78 22.89
N ALA A 141 17.90 -16.99 21.88
CA ALA A 141 18.19 -16.98 20.45
C ALA A 141 19.20 -18.05 19.99
N CYS A 142 19.74 -17.89 18.78
CA CYS A 142 20.64 -18.82 18.11
C CYS A 142 22.10 -18.71 18.60
N LEU A 143 23.06 -19.23 17.83
CA LEU A 143 24.51 -19.09 18.12
C LEU A 143 24.99 -17.63 18.22
N SER A 144 24.21 -16.67 17.76
CA SER A 144 24.46 -15.23 17.88
C SER A 144 23.86 -14.62 19.16
N GLY A 145 23.14 -15.40 19.98
CA GLY A 145 22.65 -14.95 21.28
C GLY A 145 23.76 -14.66 22.28
N GLU A 146 23.56 -13.71 23.19
CA GLU A 146 24.60 -13.25 24.15
C GLU A 146 25.14 -14.41 24.99
N ILE A 147 24.26 -15.28 25.50
CA ILE A 147 24.66 -16.44 26.30
C ILE A 147 25.45 -17.44 25.44
N ALA A 148 25.01 -17.72 24.22
CA ALA A 148 25.70 -18.61 23.29
C ALA A 148 27.09 -18.08 22.91
N LEU A 149 27.22 -16.78 22.67
CA LEU A 149 28.52 -16.15 22.37
C LEU A 149 29.53 -16.31 23.51
N TYR A 150 29.11 -16.13 24.77
CA TYR A 150 29.99 -16.38 25.92
C TYR A 150 30.38 -17.87 26.08
N LEU A 151 29.43 -18.80 25.87
CA LEU A 151 29.70 -20.25 25.89
C LEU A 151 30.71 -20.65 24.81
N ARG A 152 30.56 -20.13 23.58
CA ARG A 152 31.48 -20.36 22.45
C ARG A 152 32.89 -19.81 22.73
N GLN A 153 32.99 -18.75 23.53
CA GLN A 153 34.27 -18.21 24.01
C GLN A 153 34.87 -19.00 25.18
N GLY A 154 34.14 -19.97 25.72
CA GLY A 154 34.53 -20.73 26.89
C GLY A 154 34.32 -20.04 28.24
N ASN A 155 33.59 -18.93 28.26
CA ASN A 155 33.33 -18.13 29.45
C ASN A 155 31.96 -18.48 30.07
N TYR A 156 31.91 -19.57 30.79
CA TYR A 156 30.69 -20.10 31.42
C TYR A 156 30.10 -19.14 32.46
N GLU A 157 30.94 -18.49 33.29
CA GLU A 157 30.47 -17.60 34.35
C GLU A 157 29.82 -16.32 33.76
N ALA A 158 30.35 -15.77 32.68
CA ALA A 158 29.72 -14.66 31.98
C ALA A 158 28.39 -15.08 31.32
N ALA A 159 28.35 -16.25 30.71
CA ALA A 159 27.12 -16.82 30.14
C ALA A 159 26.01 -17.00 31.20
N LYS A 160 26.39 -17.55 32.37
CA LYS A 160 25.48 -17.75 33.53
C LYS A 160 25.00 -16.42 34.09
N ALA A 161 25.89 -15.43 34.23
CA ALA A 161 25.55 -14.09 34.69
C ALA A 161 24.58 -13.39 33.72
N SER A 162 24.78 -13.53 32.42
CA SER A 162 23.85 -13.01 31.38
C SER A 162 22.47 -13.68 31.49
N ALA A 163 22.42 -15.01 31.59
CA ALA A 163 21.18 -15.76 31.77
C ALA A 163 20.42 -15.31 33.05
N ALA A 164 21.15 -15.11 34.14
CA ALA A 164 20.57 -14.64 35.40
C ALA A 164 20.04 -13.20 35.27
N TRP A 165 20.66 -12.36 34.45
CA TRP A 165 20.16 -11.01 34.18
C TRP A 165 18.84 -11.05 33.40
N PHE A 166 18.78 -11.82 32.32
CA PHE A 166 17.54 -11.99 31.55
C PHE A 166 16.41 -12.59 32.41
N ALA A 167 16.72 -13.60 33.21
CA ALA A 167 15.73 -14.23 34.11
C ALA A 167 15.19 -13.24 35.18
N ARG A 168 16.01 -12.31 35.65
CA ARG A 168 15.53 -11.23 36.56
C ARG A 168 14.65 -10.23 35.81
N THR A 169 15.04 -9.84 34.61
CA THR A 169 14.31 -8.84 33.79
C THR A 169 12.95 -9.35 33.36
N PHE A 170 12.85 -10.53 32.76
CA PHE A 170 11.60 -11.11 32.26
C PHE A 170 10.81 -11.88 33.34
N GLY A 171 11.42 -12.20 34.49
CA GLY A 171 10.88 -13.11 35.46
C GLY A 171 11.17 -14.59 35.13
N ARG A 172 11.09 -15.47 36.15
CA ARG A 172 11.40 -16.89 35.97
C ARG A 172 10.51 -17.62 34.95
N ASP A 173 9.25 -17.23 34.83
CA ASP A 173 8.27 -17.76 33.90
C ASP A 173 8.16 -16.87 32.62
N GLY A 174 9.15 -16.01 32.36
CA GLY A 174 9.22 -15.12 31.23
C GLY A 174 10.50 -15.27 30.39
N PHE A 175 11.44 -16.14 30.78
CA PHE A 175 12.69 -16.34 30.04
C PHE A 175 13.03 -17.82 29.89
N TRP A 176 13.34 -18.23 28.66
CA TRP A 176 13.77 -19.58 28.26
C TRP A 176 15.18 -19.55 27.69
N LEU A 177 15.99 -20.49 28.10
CA LEU A 177 17.22 -20.83 27.38
C LEU A 177 16.83 -21.54 26.08
N GLU A 178 17.47 -21.18 24.98
CA GLU A 178 17.15 -21.70 23.66
C GLU A 178 18.27 -22.61 23.17
N VAL A 179 17.89 -23.76 22.63
CA VAL A 179 18.81 -24.74 22.04
C VAL A 179 18.39 -25.10 20.63
N GLN A 180 19.36 -25.26 19.74
CA GLN A 180 19.17 -25.61 18.33
C GLN A 180 20.10 -26.74 17.94
N ASN A 181 19.76 -27.46 16.85
CA ASN A 181 20.59 -28.51 16.31
C ASN A 181 20.50 -28.57 14.77
N HIS A 182 21.40 -27.84 14.11
CA HIS A 182 21.58 -27.87 12.67
C HIS A 182 22.79 -28.69 12.24
N GLY A 183 23.42 -29.41 13.20
CA GLY A 183 24.64 -30.15 12.96
C GLY A 183 25.92 -29.32 12.97
N ILE A 184 25.83 -28.07 13.48
CA ILE A 184 26.99 -27.19 13.65
C ILE A 184 27.75 -27.60 14.89
N PRO A 185 29.10 -27.86 14.81
CA PRO A 185 29.86 -28.36 15.97
C PRO A 185 29.73 -27.47 17.20
N GLU A 186 29.68 -26.16 17.06
CA GLU A 186 29.54 -25.20 18.15
C GLU A 186 28.21 -25.31 18.88
N GLU A 187 27.14 -25.77 18.21
CA GLU A 187 25.83 -25.96 18.82
C GLU A 187 25.83 -27.00 19.93
N GLN A 188 26.64 -28.07 19.79
CA GLN A 188 26.76 -29.08 20.82
C GLN A 188 27.34 -28.47 22.10
N LEU A 189 28.41 -27.68 21.99
CA LEU A 189 29.04 -27.00 23.12
C LEU A 189 28.06 -26.03 23.80
N VAL A 190 27.32 -25.25 22.98
CA VAL A 190 26.32 -24.30 23.47
C VAL A 190 25.17 -25.02 24.16
N THR A 191 24.64 -26.09 23.55
CA THR A 191 23.54 -26.89 24.11
C THR A 191 23.90 -27.49 25.47
N GLU A 192 25.10 -28.09 25.61
CA GLU A 192 25.60 -28.61 26.89
C GLU A 192 25.70 -27.49 27.95
N GLY A 193 26.24 -26.33 27.56
CA GLY A 193 26.33 -25.14 28.41
C GLY A 193 24.98 -24.62 28.84
N MET A 194 24.01 -24.52 27.91
CA MET A 194 22.65 -24.06 28.20
C MET A 194 21.94 -24.99 29.20
N PHE A 195 22.00 -26.30 29.04
CA PHE A 195 21.42 -27.24 30.02
C PHE A 195 22.09 -27.20 31.38
N ARG A 196 23.40 -26.93 31.44
CA ARG A 196 24.10 -26.73 32.71
C ARG A 196 23.66 -25.44 33.41
N ILE A 197 23.52 -24.32 32.67
CA ILE A 197 22.99 -23.06 33.19
C ILE A 197 21.54 -23.25 33.64
N ALA A 198 20.71 -23.97 32.87
CA ALA A 198 19.35 -24.33 33.22
C ALA A 198 19.27 -25.02 34.59
N ALA A 199 20.14 -26.02 34.84
CA ALA A 199 20.21 -26.73 36.10
C ALA A 199 20.67 -25.82 37.26
N ASP A 200 21.67 -24.97 37.02
CA ASP A 200 22.21 -24.07 38.04
C ASP A 200 21.24 -22.96 38.48
N LEU A 201 20.45 -22.44 37.53
CA LEU A 201 19.53 -21.29 37.75
C LEU A 201 18.04 -21.70 37.87
N GLY A 202 17.70 -22.94 37.61
CA GLY A 202 16.32 -23.45 37.60
C GLY A 202 15.51 -22.82 36.47
N LEU A 203 16.10 -22.65 35.24
CA LEU A 203 15.46 -22.06 34.07
C LEU A 203 14.98 -23.14 33.11
N PRO A 204 13.84 -22.92 32.43
CA PRO A 204 13.38 -23.80 31.38
C PRO A 204 14.24 -23.68 30.10
N VAL A 205 14.25 -24.75 29.28
CA VAL A 205 14.95 -24.80 28.01
C VAL A 205 13.94 -25.08 26.90
N ALA A 206 13.92 -24.29 25.85
CA ALA A 206 13.11 -24.50 24.65
C ALA A 206 13.98 -24.92 23.46
N ALA A 207 13.55 -25.95 22.74
CA ALA A 207 14.23 -26.40 21.51
C ALA A 207 13.57 -25.74 20.28
N THR A 208 14.32 -24.97 19.50
CA THR A 208 13.85 -24.28 18.29
C THR A 208 14.63 -24.72 17.05
N ASN A 209 14.28 -24.21 15.88
CA ASN A 209 14.97 -24.54 14.63
C ASN A 209 15.35 -23.33 13.78
N ASP A 210 15.12 -22.12 14.22
CA ASP A 210 15.51 -20.91 13.48
C ASP A 210 15.22 -21.01 11.96
N ALA A 211 13.92 -21.27 11.67
CA ALA A 211 13.51 -21.68 10.33
C ALA A 211 13.46 -20.48 9.37
N HIS A 212 14.27 -20.55 8.29
CA HIS A 212 14.39 -19.50 7.28
C HIS A 212 13.75 -19.87 5.93
N TYR A 213 13.43 -21.13 5.70
CA TYR A 213 12.79 -21.62 4.47
C TYR A 213 11.86 -22.80 4.75
N LEU A 214 10.97 -23.12 3.79
CA LEU A 214 9.87 -24.05 4.02
C LEU A 214 10.29 -25.51 4.12
N LYS A 215 11.13 -25.97 3.17
CA LYS A 215 11.50 -27.38 3.02
C LYS A 215 13.00 -27.51 2.80
N LYS A 216 13.53 -28.69 3.10
CA LYS A 216 14.96 -28.98 2.97
C LYS A 216 15.52 -28.72 1.57
N GLU A 217 14.74 -29.01 0.54
CA GLU A 217 15.09 -28.77 -0.87
C GLU A 217 15.16 -27.27 -1.24
N ASP A 218 14.62 -26.36 -0.42
CA ASP A 218 14.67 -24.91 -0.65
C ASP A 218 15.99 -24.27 -0.20
N ALA A 219 16.87 -25.04 0.44
CA ALA A 219 18.16 -24.56 0.95
C ALA A 219 19.02 -23.89 -0.14
N GLU A 220 19.02 -24.41 -1.37
CA GLU A 220 19.78 -23.80 -2.47
C GLU A 220 19.19 -22.47 -2.93
N ALA A 221 17.85 -22.35 -2.98
CA ALA A 221 17.18 -21.10 -3.31
C ALA A 221 17.41 -20.04 -2.21
N HIS A 222 17.39 -20.47 -0.94
CA HIS A 222 17.74 -19.63 0.20
C HIS A 222 19.18 -19.14 0.12
N ASP A 223 20.14 -20.02 -0.23
CA ASP A 223 21.55 -19.64 -0.40
C ASP A 223 21.76 -18.60 -1.52
N VAL A 224 20.95 -18.69 -2.61
CA VAL A 224 20.89 -17.64 -3.66
C VAL A 224 20.33 -16.34 -3.11
N LEU A 225 19.28 -16.39 -2.27
CA LEU A 225 18.70 -15.19 -1.66
C LEU A 225 19.73 -14.45 -0.80
N LEU A 226 20.51 -15.18 0.02
CA LEU A 226 21.63 -14.63 0.81
C LEU A 226 22.73 -14.01 -0.07
N ALA A 227 23.05 -14.65 -1.20
CA ALA A 227 24.01 -14.09 -2.15
C ALA A 227 23.51 -12.80 -2.80
N ILE A 228 22.21 -12.73 -3.12
CA ILE A 228 21.57 -11.49 -3.60
C ILE A 228 21.64 -10.39 -2.53
N GLY A 229 21.28 -10.71 -1.29
CA GLY A 229 21.25 -9.77 -0.16
C GLY A 229 22.62 -9.19 0.20
N THR A 230 23.66 -10.00 0.05
CA THR A 230 25.05 -9.58 0.32
C THR A 230 25.78 -9.01 -0.91
N GLY A 231 25.13 -8.99 -2.09
CA GLY A 231 25.73 -8.53 -3.35
C GLY A 231 26.88 -9.41 -3.86
N LYS A 232 26.91 -10.70 -3.46
CA LYS A 232 27.98 -11.65 -3.76
C LYS A 232 27.54 -12.68 -4.82
N ASP A 233 28.55 -13.34 -5.42
CA ASP A 233 28.31 -14.50 -6.28
C ASP A 233 28.29 -15.76 -5.43
N LEU A 234 27.62 -16.81 -5.91
CA LEU A 234 27.48 -18.07 -5.16
C LEU A 234 28.81 -18.79 -4.89
N ASP A 235 29.79 -18.62 -5.73
CA ASP A 235 31.12 -19.24 -5.63
C ASP A 235 32.12 -18.38 -4.82
N ASP A 236 31.75 -17.19 -4.31
CA ASP A 236 32.64 -16.41 -3.43
C ASP A 236 32.81 -17.14 -2.08
N PRO A 237 34.02 -17.62 -1.75
CA PRO A 237 34.26 -18.40 -0.53
C PRO A 237 34.13 -17.57 0.76
N LYS A 238 34.13 -16.25 0.64
CA LYS A 238 34.04 -15.29 1.78
C LYS A 238 32.63 -14.78 2.02
N ARG A 239 31.63 -15.21 1.22
CA ARG A 239 30.25 -14.78 1.43
C ARG A 239 29.63 -15.41 2.67
N PHE A 240 28.67 -14.75 3.24
CA PHE A 240 27.80 -15.32 4.26
C PHE A 240 26.95 -16.46 3.66
N ARG A 241 26.85 -17.56 4.37
CA ARG A 241 25.98 -18.71 4.04
C ARG A 241 25.63 -19.48 5.30
N PHE A 242 24.50 -20.13 5.31
CA PHE A 242 24.12 -21.04 6.38
C PHE A 242 24.90 -22.35 6.28
N PHE A 243 25.09 -22.96 7.43
CA PHE A 243 25.70 -24.31 7.50
C PHE A 243 24.64 -25.37 7.19
N GLY A 244 24.92 -26.23 6.25
CA GLY A 244 24.04 -27.37 5.92
C GLY A 244 22.71 -26.93 5.26
N GLN A 245 21.66 -27.70 5.54
CA GLN A 245 20.31 -27.53 4.95
C GLN A 245 19.22 -27.71 6.01
N GLU A 246 19.49 -27.37 7.25
CA GLU A 246 18.64 -27.77 8.38
C GLU A 246 17.73 -26.63 8.92
N SER A 247 17.82 -25.39 8.38
CA SER A 247 16.98 -24.26 8.82
C SER A 247 15.62 -24.20 8.10
N TYR A 248 14.97 -25.35 7.90
CA TYR A 248 13.64 -25.43 7.29
C TYR A 248 12.55 -25.71 8.35
N VAL A 249 11.29 -25.51 7.97
CA VAL A 249 10.14 -25.78 8.83
C VAL A 249 9.97 -27.29 8.99
N LYS A 250 10.51 -27.83 10.09
CA LYS A 250 10.53 -29.26 10.44
C LYS A 250 9.22 -29.70 11.09
N SER A 251 8.85 -30.93 10.89
CA SER A 251 7.80 -31.63 11.64
C SER A 251 8.21 -31.89 13.09
N GLU A 252 7.23 -32.10 13.96
CA GLU A 252 7.47 -32.56 15.36
C GLU A 252 8.34 -33.80 15.42
N ASN A 253 8.12 -34.78 14.50
CA ASN A 253 8.90 -36.01 14.47
C ASN A 253 10.36 -35.78 14.11
N GLU A 254 10.66 -34.88 13.17
CA GLU A 254 12.03 -34.49 12.83
C GLU A 254 12.71 -33.82 14.02
N MET A 255 12.01 -32.86 14.70
CA MET A 255 12.54 -32.23 15.90
C MET A 255 12.77 -33.21 17.04
N ARG A 256 11.86 -34.17 17.27
CA ARG A 256 12.07 -35.26 18.23
C ARG A 256 13.30 -36.12 17.89
N GLY A 257 13.53 -36.37 16.61
CA GLY A 257 14.73 -37.10 16.16
C GLY A 257 16.04 -36.35 16.47
N LEU A 258 16.03 -35.02 16.37
CA LEU A 258 17.20 -34.15 16.63
C LEU A 258 17.56 -34.06 18.12
N PHE A 259 16.55 -34.02 19.00
CA PHE A 259 16.76 -33.78 20.44
C PHE A 259 16.68 -35.04 21.29
N GLY A 260 16.36 -36.21 20.71
CA GLY A 260 16.42 -37.51 21.37
C GLY A 260 15.68 -37.55 22.71
N ASN A 261 16.42 -37.70 23.81
CA ASN A 261 15.88 -37.82 25.17
C ASN A 261 15.47 -36.44 25.79
N ARG A 262 15.68 -35.32 25.09
CA ARG A 262 15.35 -33.99 25.56
C ARG A 262 13.95 -33.54 25.08
N THR A 263 12.97 -34.43 25.24
CA THR A 263 11.57 -34.16 24.88
C THR A 263 10.94 -33.08 25.78
N ASP A 264 11.52 -32.84 26.96
CA ASP A 264 11.19 -31.73 27.86
C ASP A 264 11.39 -30.37 27.17
N ALA A 265 12.51 -30.16 26.46
CA ALA A 265 12.78 -28.92 25.75
C ALA A 265 11.81 -28.67 24.56
N LEU A 266 11.30 -29.74 23.94
CA LEU A 266 10.25 -29.62 22.92
C LEU A 266 8.89 -29.29 23.55
N ALA A 267 8.56 -29.89 24.71
CA ALA A 267 7.31 -29.61 25.41
C ALA A 267 7.22 -28.17 25.92
N GLU A 268 8.34 -27.56 26.28
CA GLU A 268 8.40 -26.14 26.69
C GLU A 268 7.99 -25.19 25.55
N THR A 269 8.16 -25.55 24.28
CA THR A 269 7.67 -24.72 23.15
C THR A 269 6.16 -24.60 23.15
N ALA A 270 5.44 -25.66 23.45
CA ALA A 270 4.00 -25.64 23.59
C ALA A 270 3.55 -24.83 24.80
N ARG A 271 4.30 -24.94 25.93
CA ARG A 271 4.03 -24.10 27.12
C ARG A 271 4.19 -22.62 26.84
N VAL A 272 5.22 -22.21 26.11
CA VAL A 272 5.38 -20.82 25.65
C VAL A 272 4.20 -20.40 24.78
N ALA A 273 3.78 -21.24 23.83
CA ALA A 273 2.63 -20.95 22.96
C ALA A 273 1.32 -20.79 23.74
N GLU A 274 1.10 -21.56 24.80
CA GLU A 274 -0.06 -21.44 25.68
C GLU A 274 -0.09 -20.13 26.48
N LEU A 275 1.08 -19.58 26.81
CA LEU A 275 1.22 -18.31 27.52
C LEU A 275 0.98 -17.08 26.63
N CYS A 276 1.05 -17.25 25.31
CA CYS A 276 0.91 -16.18 24.34
C CYS A 276 -0.55 -16.06 23.87
N GLU A 277 -1.23 -15.00 24.32
CA GLU A 277 -2.60 -14.70 23.94
C GLU A 277 -2.74 -13.23 23.58
N PHE A 278 -2.92 -12.96 22.28
CA PHE A 278 -3.08 -11.61 21.77
C PHE A 278 -4.02 -11.58 20.56
N ASP A 279 -4.92 -10.60 20.57
CA ASP A 279 -5.76 -10.26 19.41
C ASP A 279 -5.75 -8.75 19.17
N PHE A 280 -5.73 -8.37 17.87
CA PHE A 280 -5.92 -6.98 17.47
C PHE A 280 -7.36 -6.54 17.72
N GLU A 281 -7.54 -5.36 18.29
CA GLU A 281 -8.87 -4.75 18.46
C GLU A 281 -9.37 -4.16 17.14
N LYS A 282 -10.66 -4.34 16.88
CA LYS A 282 -11.36 -3.60 15.82
C LYS A 282 -11.75 -2.23 16.35
N ARG A 283 -10.84 -1.27 16.30
CA ARG A 283 -11.07 0.10 16.76
C ARG A 283 -10.40 1.07 15.79
N TYR A 284 -11.08 2.17 15.49
CA TYR A 284 -10.47 3.28 14.73
C TYR A 284 -9.80 4.27 15.67
N PHE A 285 -8.57 4.66 15.32
CA PHE A 285 -7.78 5.65 16.03
C PHE A 285 -7.79 6.94 15.23
N LEU A 286 -8.81 7.76 15.45
CA LEU A 286 -8.95 9.04 14.77
C LEU A 286 -8.19 10.13 15.55
N PRO A 287 -7.33 10.91 14.88
CA PRO A 287 -6.67 12.05 15.51
C PRO A 287 -7.70 13.09 15.94
N GLN A 288 -7.39 13.82 17.01
CA GLN A 288 -8.22 14.94 17.45
C GLN A 288 -7.86 16.17 16.63
N TYR A 289 -8.88 16.80 16.01
CA TYR A 289 -8.71 18.10 15.40
C TYR A 289 -8.49 19.18 16.47
N PRO A 290 -7.47 20.05 16.36
CA PRO A 290 -7.25 21.14 17.32
C PRO A 290 -8.30 22.23 17.12
N ARG A 291 -9.48 21.99 17.68
CA ARG A 291 -10.70 22.78 17.53
C ARG A 291 -10.59 24.11 18.28
N PRO A 292 -11.11 25.24 17.70
CA PRO A 292 -11.30 26.48 18.42
C PRO A 292 -12.22 26.33 19.64
N PRO A 293 -11.93 27.02 20.76
CA PRO A 293 -12.66 26.80 22.04
C PRO A 293 -14.13 27.22 22.02
N GLU A 294 -14.56 28.06 21.08
CA GLU A 294 -15.93 28.50 20.90
C GLU A 294 -16.88 27.40 20.40
N PHE A 295 -16.36 26.30 19.85
CA PHE A 295 -17.17 25.16 19.41
C PHE A 295 -17.12 24.02 20.44
N ALA A 296 -18.28 23.49 20.79
CA ALA A 296 -18.39 22.41 21.79
C ALA A 296 -17.87 21.06 21.28
N SER A 297 -18.01 20.80 19.98
CA SER A 297 -17.59 19.54 19.34
C SER A 297 -17.04 19.77 17.93
N ASP A 298 -16.31 18.77 17.40
CA ASP A 298 -15.87 18.75 15.99
C ASP A 298 -17.08 18.80 15.04
N GLN A 299 -18.19 18.21 15.46
CA GLN A 299 -19.44 18.25 14.71
C GLN A 299 -19.98 19.67 14.58
N ASP A 300 -20.03 20.42 15.69
CA ASP A 300 -20.55 21.82 15.66
C ASP A 300 -19.70 22.69 14.74
N LEU A 301 -18.38 22.52 14.80
CA LEU A 301 -17.47 23.21 13.88
C LEU A 301 -17.69 22.81 12.42
N LEU A 302 -17.82 21.51 12.14
CA LEU A 302 -18.09 21.02 10.78
C LEU A 302 -19.38 21.58 10.21
N VAL A 303 -20.46 21.56 11.00
CA VAL A 303 -21.78 22.13 10.61
C VAL A 303 -21.64 23.61 10.28
N HIS A 304 -20.96 24.36 11.15
CA HIS A 304 -20.73 25.81 10.93
C HIS A 304 -19.97 26.09 9.61
N LEU A 305 -18.83 25.41 9.42
CA LEU A 305 -17.99 25.59 8.21
C LEU A 305 -18.72 25.12 6.94
N ALA A 306 -19.43 24.00 7.00
CA ALA A 306 -20.15 23.46 5.86
C ALA A 306 -21.31 24.39 5.42
N ARG A 307 -22.07 24.97 6.36
CA ARG A 307 -23.13 25.94 6.06
C ARG A 307 -22.56 27.22 5.48
N GLN A 308 -21.51 27.79 6.08
CA GLN A 308 -20.82 28.97 5.55
C GLN A 308 -20.31 28.69 4.13
N GLY A 309 -19.61 27.62 3.90
CA GLY A 309 -19.09 27.25 2.58
C GLY A 309 -20.20 26.96 1.56
N ALA A 310 -21.33 26.40 1.97
CA ALA A 310 -22.47 26.21 1.08
C ALA A 310 -23.06 27.57 0.63
N VAL A 311 -23.20 28.55 1.52
CA VAL A 311 -23.63 29.91 1.18
C VAL A 311 -22.62 30.57 0.21
N GLU A 312 -21.32 30.41 0.44
CA GLU A 312 -20.29 30.95 -0.47
C GLU A 312 -20.34 30.33 -1.88
N ARG A 313 -20.76 29.07 -1.99
CA ARG A 313 -20.84 28.35 -3.26
C ARG A 313 -22.14 28.53 -4.02
N TYR A 314 -23.26 28.54 -3.32
CA TYR A 314 -24.61 28.51 -3.91
C TYR A 314 -25.40 29.80 -3.70
N GLY A 315 -24.90 30.74 -2.87
CA GLY A 315 -25.59 31.98 -2.54
C GLY A 315 -26.51 31.90 -1.31
N ASP A 316 -27.06 33.03 -0.89
CA ASP A 316 -27.98 33.16 0.25
C ASP A 316 -29.32 33.75 -0.25
N PRO A 317 -30.49 33.12 0.01
CA PRO A 317 -30.68 31.85 0.73
C PRO A 317 -30.30 30.63 -0.12
N LEU A 318 -29.94 29.52 0.56
CA LEU A 318 -29.74 28.22 -0.09
C LEU A 318 -31.05 27.69 -0.68
N SER A 319 -31.00 27.04 -1.83
CA SER A 319 -32.16 26.33 -2.40
C SER A 319 -32.57 25.12 -1.54
N ASP A 320 -33.84 24.72 -1.63
CA ASP A 320 -34.34 23.53 -0.94
C ASP A 320 -33.58 22.23 -1.28
N GLU A 321 -33.04 22.15 -2.48
CA GLU A 321 -32.24 21.00 -2.93
C GLU A 321 -30.89 20.99 -2.20
N VAL A 322 -30.18 22.11 -2.15
CA VAL A 322 -28.90 22.24 -1.46
C VAL A 322 -29.06 21.99 0.03
N GLU A 323 -30.11 22.61 0.67
CA GLU A 323 -30.35 22.45 2.10
C GLU A 323 -30.61 20.97 2.48
N ARG A 324 -31.52 20.30 1.75
CA ARG A 324 -31.81 18.88 1.99
C ARG A 324 -30.58 18.00 1.83
N ARG A 325 -29.74 18.25 0.81
CA ARG A 325 -28.52 17.48 0.58
C ARG A 325 -27.48 17.75 1.67
N LEU A 326 -27.32 19.01 2.09
CA LEU A 326 -26.41 19.40 3.16
C LEU A 326 -26.79 18.74 4.49
N GLU A 327 -28.07 18.81 4.88
CA GLU A 327 -28.56 18.18 6.11
C GLU A 327 -28.39 16.65 6.11
N TYR A 328 -28.69 16.03 4.98
CA TYR A 328 -28.51 14.59 4.81
C TYR A 328 -27.04 14.15 4.99
N GLU A 329 -26.11 14.84 4.32
CA GLU A 329 -24.69 14.52 4.42
C GLU A 329 -24.14 14.77 5.84
N LEU A 330 -24.54 15.89 6.48
CA LEU A 330 -24.17 16.20 7.86
C LEU A 330 -24.68 15.14 8.84
N ASP A 331 -25.91 14.67 8.68
CA ASP A 331 -26.47 13.61 9.51
C ASP A 331 -25.67 12.30 9.38
N VAL A 332 -25.34 11.89 8.15
CA VAL A 332 -24.55 10.67 7.91
C VAL A 332 -23.15 10.80 8.49
N ILE A 333 -22.43 11.91 8.26
CA ILE A 333 -21.07 12.13 8.77
C ILE A 333 -21.06 12.14 10.30
N THR A 334 -22.07 12.72 10.91
CA THR A 334 -22.25 12.79 12.36
C THR A 334 -22.45 11.39 12.96
N ARG A 335 -23.42 10.64 12.43
CA ARG A 335 -23.72 9.29 12.91
C ARG A 335 -22.56 8.33 12.78
N THR A 336 -21.75 8.49 11.76
CA THR A 336 -20.56 7.67 11.53
C THR A 336 -19.33 8.13 12.32
N GLY A 337 -19.37 9.32 12.96
CA GLY A 337 -18.29 9.86 13.78
C GLY A 337 -17.07 10.39 12.98
N TYR A 338 -17.26 10.75 11.70
CA TYR A 338 -16.15 11.20 10.83
C TYR A 338 -15.97 12.72 10.74
N ALA A 339 -16.62 13.51 11.60
CA ALA A 339 -16.48 14.97 11.59
C ALA A 339 -15.02 15.43 11.73
N GLY A 340 -14.27 14.86 12.67
CA GLY A 340 -12.84 15.15 12.85
C GLY A 340 -12.00 14.82 11.61
N TYR A 341 -12.32 13.72 10.90
CA TYR A 341 -11.66 13.38 9.64
C TYR A 341 -11.83 14.46 8.56
N PHE A 342 -13.08 14.92 8.35
CA PHE A 342 -13.35 15.99 7.39
C PHE A 342 -12.64 17.29 7.76
N LEU A 343 -12.57 17.62 9.05
CA LEU A 343 -11.86 18.80 9.53
C LEU A 343 -10.36 18.73 9.30
N ILE A 344 -9.72 17.55 9.48
CA ILE A 344 -8.30 17.35 9.21
C ILE A 344 -8.01 17.50 7.71
N VAL A 345 -8.84 16.88 6.87
CA VAL A 345 -8.69 17.02 5.41
C VAL A 345 -8.89 18.47 4.95
N TYR A 346 -9.91 19.14 5.49
CA TYR A 346 -10.14 20.58 5.26
C TYR A 346 -8.93 21.43 5.66
N ASP A 347 -8.34 21.17 6.83
CA ASP A 347 -7.18 21.89 7.35
C ASP A 347 -5.97 21.77 6.42
N LEU A 348 -5.66 20.55 5.95
CA LEU A 348 -4.57 20.30 5.01
C LEU A 348 -4.78 21.03 3.68
N VAL A 349 -5.99 20.96 3.12
CA VAL A 349 -6.33 21.64 1.87
C VAL A 349 -6.29 23.15 2.03
N LYS A 350 -6.86 23.67 3.13
CA LYS A 350 -6.83 25.10 3.45
C LYS A 350 -5.41 25.61 3.61
N ALA A 351 -4.58 24.88 4.36
CA ALA A 351 -3.16 25.22 4.56
C ALA A 351 -2.36 25.24 3.25
N ALA A 352 -2.65 24.32 2.32
CA ALA A 352 -2.05 24.34 0.99
C ALA A 352 -2.47 25.58 0.20
N ARG A 353 -3.77 25.87 0.15
CA ARG A 353 -4.31 27.05 -0.57
C ARG A 353 -3.80 28.38 -0.01
N ASP A 354 -3.75 28.51 1.32
CA ASP A 354 -3.23 29.73 1.99
C ASP A 354 -1.74 29.97 1.67
N ARG A 355 -0.99 28.90 1.33
CA ARG A 355 0.40 28.97 0.87
C ARG A 355 0.55 29.09 -0.64
N GLY A 356 -0.55 29.20 -1.39
CA GLY A 356 -0.52 29.21 -2.85
C GLY A 356 -0.04 27.88 -3.46
N ILE A 357 -0.21 26.76 -2.77
CA ILE A 357 0.08 25.42 -3.31
C ILE A 357 -1.14 24.95 -4.10
N PRO A 358 -1.00 24.63 -5.40
CA PRO A 358 -2.10 24.15 -6.21
C PRO A 358 -2.69 22.84 -5.67
N VAL A 359 -4.02 22.81 -5.56
CA VAL A 359 -4.82 21.66 -5.12
C VAL A 359 -5.71 21.22 -6.28
N GLY A 360 -5.80 19.92 -6.52
CA GLY A 360 -6.62 19.35 -7.59
C GLY A 360 -8.13 19.54 -7.35
N PRO A 361 -8.94 19.33 -8.40
CA PRO A 361 -10.40 19.48 -8.31
C PRO A 361 -11.07 18.41 -7.43
N GLY A 362 -10.33 17.42 -6.99
CA GLY A 362 -10.79 16.24 -6.28
C GLY A 362 -10.48 14.97 -7.07
N ARG A 363 -10.64 13.83 -6.40
CA ARG A 363 -10.41 12.53 -7.00
C ARG A 363 -11.23 11.44 -6.30
N GLY A 364 -11.35 10.26 -6.91
CA GLY A 364 -12.07 9.16 -6.30
C GLY A 364 -13.56 9.47 -6.15
N SER A 365 -14.15 9.07 -5.04
CA SER A 365 -15.57 9.27 -4.74
C SER A 365 -15.88 10.53 -3.94
N ALA A 366 -14.87 11.18 -3.35
CA ALA A 366 -15.05 12.35 -2.48
C ALA A 366 -15.72 13.54 -3.21
N ALA A 367 -15.53 13.67 -4.54
CA ALA A 367 -16.22 14.67 -5.36
C ALA A 367 -17.75 14.50 -5.41
N GLY A 368 -18.29 13.39 -4.90
CA GLY A 368 -19.73 13.19 -4.71
C GLY A 368 -20.32 13.83 -3.45
N SER A 369 -19.49 14.42 -2.58
CA SER A 369 -19.93 15.09 -1.34
C SER A 369 -20.10 16.59 -1.52
N LEU A 370 -21.30 17.11 -1.16
CA LEU A 370 -21.57 18.53 -1.11
C LEU A 370 -20.79 19.20 0.02
N ILE A 371 -20.60 18.51 1.15
CA ILE A 371 -19.79 19.02 2.26
C ILE A 371 -18.33 19.17 1.82
N ALA A 372 -17.77 18.18 1.12
CA ALA A 372 -16.41 18.30 0.57
C ALA A 372 -16.27 19.48 -0.41
N TYR A 373 -17.31 19.76 -1.22
CA TYR A 373 -17.37 20.92 -2.11
C TYR A 373 -17.53 22.24 -1.33
N ALA A 374 -18.41 22.30 -0.34
CA ALA A 374 -18.60 23.47 0.52
C ALA A 374 -17.32 23.85 1.28
N LEU A 375 -16.61 22.85 1.82
CA LEU A 375 -15.33 23.02 2.51
C LEU A 375 -14.14 23.27 1.56
N ARG A 376 -14.36 23.37 0.24
CA ARG A 376 -13.31 23.52 -0.76
C ARG A 376 -12.28 22.37 -0.77
N ILE A 377 -12.61 21.22 -0.21
CA ILE A 377 -11.81 19.98 -0.34
C ILE A 377 -11.83 19.56 -1.81
N THR A 378 -12.98 19.64 -2.46
CA THR A 378 -13.12 19.48 -3.92
C THR A 378 -13.62 20.75 -4.57
N THR A 379 -13.40 20.91 -5.90
CA THR A 379 -13.97 21.99 -6.70
C THR A 379 -15.08 21.51 -7.64
N VAL A 380 -15.46 20.25 -7.55
CA VAL A 380 -16.53 19.62 -8.33
C VAL A 380 -17.86 19.80 -7.60
N ASP A 381 -18.81 20.50 -8.23
CA ASP A 381 -20.17 20.62 -7.72
C ASP A 381 -20.93 19.30 -7.92
N PRO A 382 -21.25 18.55 -6.85
CA PRO A 382 -21.91 17.25 -6.97
C PRO A 382 -23.34 17.33 -7.49
N LEU A 383 -24.05 18.45 -7.29
CA LEU A 383 -25.42 18.62 -7.79
C LEU A 383 -25.40 18.89 -9.30
N ARG A 384 -24.53 19.78 -9.76
CA ARG A 384 -24.36 20.06 -11.20
C ARG A 384 -24.10 18.80 -12.04
N PHE A 385 -23.33 17.87 -11.52
CA PHE A 385 -22.93 16.65 -12.25
C PHE A 385 -23.70 15.40 -11.83
N ASP A 386 -24.75 15.55 -11.02
CA ASP A 386 -25.56 14.43 -10.52
C ASP A 386 -24.71 13.30 -9.91
N LEU A 387 -23.89 13.64 -8.91
CA LEU A 387 -23.00 12.72 -8.20
C LEU A 387 -23.63 12.24 -6.89
N LEU A 388 -23.40 10.97 -6.57
CA LEU A 388 -24.05 10.30 -5.44
C LEU A 388 -23.13 10.28 -4.21
N PHE A 389 -23.61 10.81 -3.07
CA PHE A 389 -22.91 10.80 -1.79
C PHE A 389 -22.72 9.38 -1.25
N GLU A 390 -23.72 8.51 -1.41
CA GLU A 390 -23.70 7.13 -0.93
C GLU A 390 -22.60 6.27 -1.57
N ARG A 391 -22.12 6.70 -2.74
CA ARG A 391 -20.95 6.09 -3.40
C ARG A 391 -19.65 6.42 -2.65
N PHE A 392 -19.59 7.57 -1.98
CA PHE A 392 -18.45 8.01 -1.17
C PHE A 392 -18.60 7.51 0.27
N LEU A 393 -19.68 7.85 0.96
CA LEU A 393 -19.94 7.44 2.34
C LEU A 393 -21.32 6.81 2.45
N ASN A 394 -21.34 5.51 2.78
CA ASN A 394 -22.55 4.72 2.87
C ASN A 394 -22.98 4.55 4.32
N PRO A 395 -24.18 5.06 4.74
CA PRO A 395 -24.67 4.98 6.11
C PRO A 395 -24.94 3.55 6.59
N GLU A 396 -25.20 2.62 5.68
CA GLU A 396 -25.47 1.21 6.01
C GLU A 396 -24.18 0.40 6.17
N ARG A 397 -23.05 0.97 5.83
CA ARG A 397 -21.75 0.32 5.93
C ARG A 397 -20.73 1.23 6.58
N ILE A 398 -20.43 0.97 7.84
CA ILE A 398 -19.35 1.66 8.57
C ILE A 398 -18.01 1.21 7.99
N SER A 399 -17.44 2.00 7.08
CA SER A 399 -16.06 1.92 6.62
C SER A 399 -15.48 3.32 6.60
N MET A 400 -14.21 3.45 6.94
CA MET A 400 -13.56 4.77 6.88
C MET A 400 -13.72 5.38 5.49
N PRO A 401 -14.07 6.69 5.41
CA PRO A 401 -14.01 7.43 4.16
C PRO A 401 -12.57 7.54 3.67
N ASP A 402 -12.37 7.53 2.36
CA ASP A 402 -11.07 7.69 1.73
C ASP A 402 -11.11 8.94 0.84
N ILE A 403 -10.52 10.02 1.34
CA ILE A 403 -10.40 11.29 0.60
C ILE A 403 -8.95 11.42 0.16
N ASP A 404 -8.70 11.05 -1.08
CA ASP A 404 -7.42 11.30 -1.73
C ASP A 404 -7.29 12.76 -2.13
N LEU A 405 -6.12 13.35 -1.93
CA LEU A 405 -5.83 14.74 -2.23
C LEU A 405 -4.71 14.85 -3.26
N ASP A 406 -5.01 15.53 -4.38
CA ASP A 406 -4.02 15.87 -5.40
C ASP A 406 -3.41 17.25 -5.11
N PHE A 407 -2.08 17.33 -4.97
CA PHE A 407 -1.33 18.56 -4.79
C PHE A 407 -0.32 18.76 -5.91
N CYS A 408 0.16 19.97 -6.10
CA CYS A 408 1.33 20.26 -6.93
C CYS A 408 2.47 19.29 -6.57
N PHE A 409 3.01 18.60 -7.59
CA PHE A 409 4.03 17.58 -7.40
C PHE A 409 5.26 18.10 -6.66
N GLU A 410 5.73 19.30 -7.01
CA GLU A 410 6.94 19.90 -6.44
C GLU A 410 6.75 20.39 -5.01
N ARG A 411 5.55 20.91 -4.68
CA ARG A 411 5.29 21.55 -3.39
C ARG A 411 4.51 20.69 -2.39
N ARG A 412 4.16 19.46 -2.75
CA ARG A 412 3.47 18.51 -1.86
C ARG A 412 4.20 18.30 -0.52
N GLY A 413 5.54 18.31 -0.53
CA GLY A 413 6.36 18.17 0.67
C GLY A 413 6.07 19.21 1.74
N GLU A 414 5.69 20.45 1.36
CA GLU A 414 5.32 21.52 2.27
C GLU A 414 4.02 21.20 3.03
N VAL A 415 3.08 20.50 2.39
CA VAL A 415 1.83 20.05 3.04
C VAL A 415 2.10 18.93 4.06
N LEU A 416 3.00 18.02 3.74
CA LEU A 416 3.42 16.98 4.69
C LEU A 416 4.12 17.60 5.91
N GLU A 417 4.99 18.57 5.69
CA GLU A 417 5.67 19.25 6.80
C GLU A 417 4.68 20.05 7.66
N TYR A 418 3.69 20.72 7.04
CA TYR A 418 2.60 21.35 7.78
C TYR A 418 1.84 20.34 8.65
N ALA A 419 1.55 19.15 8.13
CA ALA A 419 0.87 18.11 8.90
C ALA A 419 1.70 17.69 10.13
N ARG A 420 3.02 17.54 9.99
CA ARG A 420 3.96 17.24 11.09
C ARG A 420 3.98 18.34 12.16
N GLU A 421 4.02 19.60 11.73
CA GLU A 421 4.00 20.76 12.63
C GLU A 421 2.67 20.87 13.38
N ARG A 422 1.57 20.64 12.68
CA ARG A 422 0.21 20.85 13.19
C ARG A 422 -0.28 19.74 14.12
N TYR A 423 0.01 18.50 13.78
CA TYR A 423 -0.49 17.31 14.49
C TYR A 423 0.58 16.62 15.35
N GLY A 424 1.82 17.07 15.28
CA GLY A 424 2.95 16.53 16.03
C GLY A 424 3.82 15.59 15.19
N ARG A 425 5.14 15.82 15.23
CA ARG A 425 6.12 15.02 14.45
C ARG A 425 6.10 13.54 14.79
N GLU A 426 5.84 13.20 16.05
CA GLU A 426 5.76 11.80 16.50
C GLU A 426 4.42 11.13 16.14
N SER A 427 3.39 11.94 15.83
CA SER A 427 2.04 11.47 15.50
C SER A 427 1.80 11.34 14.00
N VAL A 428 2.70 11.85 13.15
CA VAL A 428 2.58 11.84 11.70
C VAL A 428 3.71 11.02 11.07
N GLY A 429 3.34 9.98 10.32
CA GLY A 429 4.30 9.12 9.63
C GLY A 429 3.91 8.81 8.21
N GLN A 430 4.89 8.50 7.38
CA GLN A 430 4.67 7.97 6.04
C GLN A 430 4.46 6.46 6.11
N ILE A 431 3.82 5.90 5.08
CA ILE A 431 3.51 4.46 5.03
C ILE A 431 4.65 3.72 4.34
N ILE A 432 5.04 2.57 4.89
CA ILE A 432 5.99 1.67 4.26
C ILE A 432 5.35 0.94 3.07
N THR A 433 6.17 0.61 2.07
CA THR A 433 5.83 -0.34 1.01
C THR A 433 6.96 -1.34 0.83
N PHE A 434 6.63 -2.53 0.34
CA PHE A 434 7.61 -3.56 0.07
C PHE A 434 7.70 -3.84 -1.42
N GLY A 435 8.88 -3.64 -1.97
CA GLY A 435 9.20 -4.10 -3.32
C GLY A 435 9.44 -5.60 -3.31
N THR A 436 8.81 -6.34 -4.23
CA THR A 436 8.97 -7.79 -4.36
C THR A 436 9.86 -8.18 -5.53
N LEU A 437 10.46 -9.35 -5.46
CA LEU A 437 11.20 -10.00 -6.54
C LEU A 437 10.20 -10.47 -7.62
N LYS A 438 9.82 -9.59 -8.56
CA LYS A 438 9.01 -9.98 -9.71
C LYS A 438 9.83 -10.78 -10.72
N ALA A 439 9.19 -11.52 -11.62
CA ALA A 439 9.81 -12.44 -12.57
C ALA A 439 11.10 -11.91 -13.23
N ARG A 440 11.07 -10.71 -13.81
CA ARG A 440 12.27 -10.10 -14.44
C ARG A 440 13.39 -9.80 -13.45
N ALA A 441 13.03 -9.37 -12.24
CA ALA A 441 14.01 -9.05 -11.19
C ALA A 441 14.62 -10.33 -10.64
N ALA A 442 13.80 -11.34 -10.31
CA ALA A 442 14.25 -12.64 -9.83
C ALA A 442 15.19 -13.30 -10.85
N PHE A 443 14.80 -13.35 -12.15
CA PHE A 443 15.67 -13.87 -13.21
C PHE A 443 17.02 -13.16 -13.26
N ARG A 444 17.03 -11.84 -13.26
CA ARG A 444 18.25 -11.04 -13.36
C ARG A 444 19.16 -11.19 -12.15
N ASP A 445 18.58 -11.14 -10.95
CA ASP A 445 19.35 -11.23 -9.70
C ASP A 445 19.97 -12.64 -9.52
N VAL A 446 19.21 -13.70 -9.81
CA VAL A 446 19.72 -15.08 -9.76
C VAL A 446 20.80 -15.31 -10.85
N ALA A 447 20.54 -14.83 -12.09
CA ALA A 447 21.50 -14.95 -13.18
C ALA A 447 22.85 -14.28 -12.85
N ARG A 448 22.82 -13.13 -12.17
CA ARG A 448 24.02 -12.45 -11.67
C ARG A 448 24.77 -13.31 -10.66
N THR A 449 24.10 -13.91 -9.67
CA THR A 449 24.77 -14.75 -8.66
C THR A 449 25.38 -16.02 -9.25
N LEU A 450 24.84 -16.52 -10.36
CA LEU A 450 25.34 -17.67 -11.12
C LEU A 450 26.31 -17.29 -12.24
N ARG A 451 26.68 -16.01 -12.36
CA ARG A 451 27.58 -15.47 -13.40
C ARG A 451 27.17 -15.83 -14.83
N VAL A 452 25.88 -15.77 -15.10
CA VAL A 452 25.39 -15.89 -16.48
C VAL A 452 25.80 -14.64 -17.25
N GLU A 453 26.17 -14.81 -18.55
CA GLU A 453 26.62 -13.72 -19.37
C GLU A 453 25.56 -12.62 -19.51
N MET A 454 25.97 -11.35 -19.33
CA MET A 454 25.04 -10.21 -19.28
C MET A 454 24.21 -10.07 -20.56
N GLY A 455 24.79 -10.36 -21.73
CA GLY A 455 24.08 -10.33 -23.02
C GLY A 455 22.88 -11.29 -23.06
N ASP A 456 23.04 -12.51 -22.54
CA ASP A 456 21.96 -13.48 -22.44
C ASP A 456 20.92 -13.07 -21.40
N VAL A 457 21.37 -12.54 -20.26
CA VAL A 457 20.47 -12.04 -19.21
C VAL A 457 19.58 -10.92 -19.75
N GLU A 458 20.13 -9.93 -20.46
CA GLU A 458 19.35 -8.84 -21.03
C GLU A 458 18.37 -9.32 -22.12
N ARG A 459 18.85 -10.19 -23.01
CA ARG A 459 18.05 -10.76 -24.09
C ARG A 459 16.85 -11.54 -23.54
N LEU A 460 17.10 -12.48 -22.61
CA LEU A 460 16.04 -13.32 -22.04
C LEU A 460 15.10 -12.53 -21.13
N THR A 461 15.60 -11.58 -20.34
CA THR A 461 14.78 -10.72 -19.48
C THR A 461 13.75 -9.91 -20.29
N LYS A 462 14.12 -9.43 -21.49
CA LYS A 462 13.19 -8.69 -22.38
C LYS A 462 12.04 -9.55 -22.88
N LEU A 463 12.27 -10.85 -23.04
CA LEU A 463 11.25 -11.81 -23.49
C LEU A 463 10.22 -12.17 -22.40
N ILE A 464 10.53 -11.97 -21.12
CA ILE A 464 9.58 -12.21 -20.03
C ILE A 464 8.50 -11.13 -20.09
N PRO A 465 7.23 -11.49 -20.37
CA PRO A 465 6.16 -10.51 -20.42
C PRO A 465 5.98 -9.79 -19.08
N SER A 466 5.91 -8.46 -19.12
CA SER A 466 5.69 -7.67 -17.91
C SER A 466 4.98 -6.37 -18.26
N GLY A 467 3.94 -6.01 -17.52
CA GLY A 467 3.19 -4.77 -17.69
C GLY A 467 2.05 -4.69 -16.69
N PRO A 468 1.40 -3.51 -16.56
CA PRO A 468 0.31 -3.30 -15.61
C PRO A 468 -0.91 -4.22 -15.85
N ALA A 469 -1.15 -4.59 -17.11
CA ALA A 469 -2.28 -5.43 -17.52
C ALA A 469 -1.93 -6.93 -17.68
N TYR A 470 -0.65 -7.26 -17.80
CA TYR A 470 -0.20 -8.63 -18.07
C TYR A 470 1.20 -8.87 -17.50
N SER A 471 1.27 -9.67 -16.47
CA SER A 471 2.54 -10.19 -15.92
C SER A 471 2.45 -11.70 -15.82
N VAL A 472 3.55 -12.39 -16.11
CA VAL A 472 3.67 -13.83 -15.95
C VAL A 472 4.71 -14.14 -14.89
N THR A 473 4.56 -15.27 -14.20
CA THR A 473 5.58 -15.81 -13.32
C THR A 473 6.75 -16.38 -14.12
N LEU A 474 7.90 -16.60 -13.49
CA LEU A 474 9.04 -17.26 -14.14
C LEU A 474 8.71 -18.68 -14.60
N ALA A 475 7.94 -19.40 -13.81
CA ALA A 475 7.46 -20.74 -14.18
C ALA A 475 6.60 -20.68 -15.44
N GLU A 476 5.66 -19.73 -15.51
CA GLU A 476 4.84 -19.52 -16.72
C GLU A 476 5.65 -19.06 -17.92
N ALA A 477 6.64 -18.17 -17.72
CA ALA A 477 7.53 -17.71 -18.78
C ALA A 477 8.37 -18.85 -19.34
N SER A 478 8.92 -19.72 -18.46
CA SER A 478 9.68 -20.90 -18.84
C SER A 478 8.86 -21.89 -19.67
N ASP A 479 7.55 -22.00 -19.42
CA ASP A 479 6.67 -22.90 -20.15
C ASP A 479 6.09 -22.30 -21.42
N LYS A 480 5.65 -21.03 -21.37
CA LYS A 480 4.87 -20.37 -22.43
C LYS A 480 5.72 -19.61 -23.47
N VAL A 481 6.98 -19.21 -23.15
CA VAL A 481 7.86 -18.46 -24.05
C VAL A 481 8.87 -19.39 -24.73
N PRO A 482 8.71 -19.68 -26.05
CA PRO A 482 9.52 -20.71 -26.73
C PRO A 482 11.03 -20.45 -26.65
N GLU A 483 11.45 -19.21 -26.76
CA GLU A 483 12.88 -18.81 -26.73
C GLU A 483 13.49 -19.04 -25.34
N ILE A 484 12.75 -18.79 -24.25
CA ILE A 484 13.21 -19.05 -22.89
C ILE A 484 13.32 -20.56 -22.67
N LYS A 485 12.31 -21.32 -23.12
CA LYS A 485 12.31 -22.79 -23.05
C LYS A 485 13.48 -23.39 -23.82
N ALA A 486 13.77 -22.89 -25.02
CA ALA A 486 14.90 -23.32 -25.82
C ALA A 486 16.24 -23.00 -25.14
N ALA A 487 16.41 -21.81 -24.60
CA ALA A 487 17.60 -21.43 -23.87
C ALA A 487 17.84 -22.30 -22.63
N ALA A 488 16.78 -22.60 -21.85
CA ALA A 488 16.86 -23.51 -20.71
C ALA A 488 17.21 -24.95 -21.09
N ALA A 489 16.81 -25.41 -22.27
CA ALA A 489 17.20 -26.73 -22.79
C ALA A 489 18.67 -26.81 -23.25
N GLN A 490 19.23 -25.69 -23.67
CA GLN A 490 20.61 -25.62 -24.20
C GLN A 490 21.65 -25.26 -23.12
N ASP A 491 21.31 -24.45 -22.12
CA ASP A 491 22.22 -24.04 -21.06
C ASP A 491 21.64 -24.42 -19.68
N GLU A 492 22.35 -25.26 -18.97
CA GLU A 492 21.99 -25.74 -17.62
C GLU A 492 21.96 -24.62 -16.60
N ARG A 493 22.80 -23.58 -16.77
CA ARG A 493 22.79 -22.41 -15.88
C ARG A 493 21.48 -21.62 -16.03
N ILE A 494 20.99 -21.46 -17.27
CA ILE A 494 19.71 -20.75 -17.52
C ILE A 494 18.56 -21.55 -16.93
N ARG A 495 18.56 -22.90 -17.09
CA ARG A 495 17.58 -23.77 -16.44
C ARG A 495 17.59 -23.58 -14.92
N LYS A 496 18.79 -23.57 -14.32
CA LYS A 496 18.97 -23.35 -12.87
C LYS A 496 18.51 -21.94 -12.45
N VAL A 497 18.75 -20.91 -13.25
CA VAL A 497 18.23 -19.56 -13.00
C VAL A 497 16.70 -19.52 -12.95
N LEU A 498 16.05 -20.23 -13.85
CA LEU A 498 14.59 -20.29 -13.89
C LEU A 498 14.00 -21.05 -12.69
N ASP A 499 14.59 -22.19 -12.33
CA ASP A 499 14.14 -23.00 -11.18
C ASP A 499 14.32 -22.25 -9.86
N LEU A 500 15.53 -21.76 -9.58
CA LEU A 500 15.82 -21.02 -8.34
C LEU A 500 15.08 -19.68 -8.30
N GLY A 501 15.00 -18.99 -9.45
CA GLY A 501 14.24 -17.75 -9.58
C GLY A 501 12.75 -17.92 -9.28
N ALA A 502 12.13 -19.00 -9.76
CA ALA A 502 10.72 -19.29 -9.48
C ALA A 502 10.45 -19.54 -7.97
N ARG A 503 11.42 -20.10 -7.24
CA ARG A 503 11.30 -20.34 -5.80
C ARG A 503 11.38 -19.06 -4.97
N ILE A 504 12.19 -18.10 -5.39
CA ILE A 504 12.34 -16.80 -4.68
C ILE A 504 11.48 -15.68 -5.26
N GLU A 505 10.81 -15.89 -6.41
CA GLU A 505 9.89 -14.94 -7.00
C GLU A 505 8.76 -14.60 -6.02
N GLY A 506 8.44 -13.31 -5.88
CA GLY A 506 7.40 -12.81 -4.99
C GLY A 506 7.87 -12.44 -3.59
N LEU A 507 9.04 -12.94 -3.13
CA LEU A 507 9.59 -12.56 -1.82
C LEU A 507 9.84 -11.05 -1.72
N ALA A 508 9.65 -10.48 -0.53
CA ALA A 508 9.99 -9.10 -0.24
C ALA A 508 11.50 -8.88 -0.40
N ARG A 509 11.87 -7.86 -1.18
CA ARG A 509 13.26 -7.55 -1.51
C ARG A 509 13.81 -6.37 -0.74
N HIS A 510 13.05 -5.29 -0.68
CA HIS A 510 13.43 -4.05 0.00
C HIS A 510 12.19 -3.31 0.50
N ALA A 511 12.36 -2.61 1.59
CA ALA A 511 11.40 -1.63 2.05
C ALA A 511 11.61 -0.31 1.31
N SER A 512 10.53 0.40 1.06
CA SER A 512 10.52 1.77 0.54
C SER A 512 9.36 2.56 1.14
N VAL A 513 9.23 3.83 0.77
CA VAL A 513 8.18 4.71 1.27
C VAL A 513 7.06 4.79 0.25
N HIS A 514 5.82 4.70 0.71
CA HIS A 514 4.64 4.93 -0.14
C HIS A 514 4.65 6.35 -0.71
N ALA A 515 4.37 6.47 -2.01
CA ALA A 515 4.51 7.74 -2.71
C ALA A 515 3.60 8.86 -2.17
N ALA A 516 2.48 8.52 -1.52
CA ALA A 516 1.45 9.48 -1.13
C ALA A 516 0.91 9.28 0.29
N GLY A 517 0.88 8.04 0.79
CA GLY A 517 0.20 7.71 2.04
C GLY A 517 0.87 8.27 3.28
N VAL A 518 0.09 8.95 4.09
CA VAL A 518 0.46 9.52 5.38
C VAL A 518 -0.51 9.02 6.44
N VAL A 519 -0.01 8.68 7.61
CA VAL A 519 -0.81 8.33 8.78
C VAL A 519 -0.72 9.45 9.80
N ILE A 520 -1.87 9.83 10.35
CA ILE A 520 -1.98 10.76 11.48
C ILE A 520 -2.62 10.02 12.64
N ALA A 521 -1.93 9.95 13.77
CA ALA A 521 -2.40 9.29 14.98
C ALA A 521 -2.90 10.30 16.03
N PRO A 522 -3.73 9.86 17.00
CA PRO A 522 -4.18 10.74 18.10
C PRO A 522 -3.09 11.05 19.15
N GLY A 523 -1.91 10.48 19.01
CA GLY A 523 -0.72 10.65 19.86
C GLY A 523 0.48 10.01 19.17
N PRO A 524 1.60 9.77 19.87
CA PRO A 524 2.78 9.15 19.28
C PRO A 524 2.46 7.85 18.56
N LEU A 525 2.91 7.70 17.31
CA LEU A 525 2.64 6.51 16.49
C LEU A 525 3.05 5.22 17.18
N THR A 526 4.12 5.26 17.98
CA THR A 526 4.64 4.10 18.75
C THR A 526 3.69 3.56 19.81
N ASP A 527 2.61 4.26 20.13
CA ASP A 527 1.55 3.75 21.01
C ASP A 527 0.52 2.88 20.24
N TYR A 528 0.55 2.92 18.91
CA TYR A 528 -0.43 2.26 18.04
C TYR A 528 0.20 1.25 17.09
N VAL A 529 1.30 1.62 16.43
CA VAL A 529 1.97 0.83 15.38
C VAL A 529 3.49 0.93 15.49
N PRO A 530 4.23 -0.11 15.09
CA PRO A 530 5.68 -0.03 15.03
C PRO A 530 6.11 0.90 13.90
N VAL A 531 7.19 1.65 14.15
CA VAL A 531 7.75 2.60 13.19
C VAL A 531 9.23 2.35 12.92
N CYS A 532 9.72 2.88 11.82
CA CYS A 532 11.12 2.82 11.40
C CYS A 532 11.54 4.13 10.72
N THR A 533 12.81 4.25 10.39
CA THR A 533 13.35 5.34 9.57
C THR A 533 13.36 4.97 8.09
N ALA A 534 13.39 5.99 7.21
CA ALA A 534 13.47 5.76 5.77
C ALA A 534 14.78 5.06 5.39
N PRO A 535 14.74 3.97 4.58
CA PRO A 535 15.93 3.19 4.25
C PRO A 535 17.03 3.98 3.52
N ASP A 536 16.67 5.01 2.74
CA ASP A 536 17.58 5.73 1.83
C ASP A 536 17.44 7.25 1.87
N SER A 537 16.82 7.86 2.89
CA SER A 537 16.57 9.30 2.87
C SER A 537 17.85 10.08 3.18
N LYS A 538 18.53 10.54 2.13
CA LYS A 538 19.52 11.59 2.22
C LYS A 538 18.92 12.97 2.53
N THR A 539 17.59 13.09 2.42
CA THR A 539 16.87 14.36 2.44
C THR A 539 15.98 14.56 3.68
N ASP A 540 15.61 13.50 4.41
CA ASP A 540 14.75 13.60 5.60
C ASP A 540 15.10 12.46 6.59
N ALA A 541 16.24 12.62 7.28
CA ALA A 541 16.75 11.62 8.23
C ALA A 541 15.80 11.38 9.42
N ASP A 542 14.89 12.32 9.68
CA ASP A 542 13.95 12.30 10.81
C ASP A 542 12.54 11.82 10.41
N ALA A 543 12.35 11.38 9.15
CA ALA A 543 11.05 10.91 8.69
C ALA A 543 10.66 9.60 9.36
N ILE A 544 9.59 9.63 10.14
CA ILE A 544 8.96 8.45 10.71
C ILE A 544 8.16 7.71 9.64
N ILE A 545 8.40 6.40 9.54
CA ILE A 545 7.70 5.50 8.61
C ILE A 545 7.07 4.38 9.43
N THR A 546 5.83 4.01 9.12
CA THR A 546 5.20 2.85 9.77
C THR A 546 5.85 1.55 9.31
N GLN A 547 5.94 0.55 10.19
CA GLN A 547 6.40 -0.79 9.81
C GLN A 547 5.28 -1.63 9.18
N TYR A 548 4.01 -1.24 9.33
CA TYR A 548 2.90 -1.85 8.64
C TYR A 548 2.66 -1.15 7.31
N ASP A 549 2.33 -1.93 6.30
CA ASP A 549 1.86 -1.44 5.01
C ASP A 549 0.45 -0.83 5.11
N MET A 550 -0.04 -0.32 3.99
CA MET A 550 -1.37 0.31 3.91
C MET A 550 -2.50 -0.62 4.39
N VAL A 551 -2.43 -1.92 4.04
CA VAL A 551 -3.46 -2.90 4.40
C VAL A 551 -3.44 -3.16 5.90
N GLY A 552 -2.26 -3.37 6.47
CA GLY A 552 -2.08 -3.55 7.90
C GLY A 552 -2.59 -2.35 8.71
N LEU A 553 -2.25 -1.13 8.27
CA LEU A 553 -2.67 0.10 8.94
C LEU A 553 -4.19 0.28 8.96
N GLU A 554 -4.87 0.02 7.84
CA GLU A 554 -6.34 0.10 7.77
C GLU A 554 -7.00 -0.89 8.75
N HIS A 555 -6.48 -2.11 8.84
CA HIS A 555 -7.05 -3.15 9.70
C HIS A 555 -6.77 -2.92 11.19
N VAL A 556 -5.64 -2.34 11.55
CA VAL A 556 -5.39 -1.92 12.94
C VAL A 556 -6.07 -0.60 13.29
N GLY A 557 -6.80 0.00 12.34
CA GLY A 557 -7.68 1.15 12.57
C GLY A 557 -6.98 2.50 12.52
N MET A 558 -5.82 2.61 11.88
CA MET A 558 -5.13 3.88 11.68
C MET A 558 -5.74 4.67 10.54
N LEU A 559 -5.80 6.00 10.69
CA LEU A 559 -6.25 6.92 9.65
C LEU A 559 -5.15 7.15 8.62
N LYS A 560 -5.41 6.72 7.38
CA LYS A 560 -4.58 7.04 6.22
C LYS A 560 -5.14 8.26 5.48
N ILE A 561 -4.27 9.15 5.04
CA ILE A 561 -4.58 10.25 4.12
C ILE A 561 -3.58 10.18 2.96
N ASP A 562 -4.08 10.16 1.72
CA ASP A 562 -3.22 10.14 0.55
C ASP A 562 -2.98 11.57 0.04
N LEU A 563 -1.75 12.05 0.23
CA LEU A 563 -1.25 13.32 -0.30
C LEU A 563 -0.53 13.03 -1.64
N LEU A 564 -1.25 13.06 -2.74
CA LEU A 564 -0.73 12.71 -4.05
C LEU A 564 -0.09 13.91 -4.74
N GLY A 565 1.05 13.69 -5.37
CA GLY A 565 1.69 14.69 -6.23
C GLY A 565 1.26 14.53 -7.69
N LEU A 566 0.65 15.55 -8.27
CA LEU A 566 0.22 15.54 -9.67
C LEU A 566 0.97 16.63 -10.48
N LYS A 567 1.83 16.22 -11.41
CA LYS A 567 2.60 17.11 -12.29
C LYS A 567 1.73 18.09 -13.06
N THR A 568 0.56 17.65 -13.49
CA THR A 568 -0.39 18.51 -14.23
C THR A 568 -0.78 19.77 -13.45
N LEU A 569 -0.90 19.66 -12.11
CA LEU A 569 -1.18 20.83 -11.28
C LEU A 569 -0.02 21.83 -11.27
N THR A 570 1.22 21.35 -11.30
CA THR A 570 2.40 22.20 -11.47
C THR A 570 2.35 22.90 -12.82
N VAL A 571 2.14 22.14 -13.90
CA VAL A 571 2.04 22.70 -15.27
C VAL A 571 0.95 23.76 -15.39
N LEU A 572 -0.24 23.51 -14.86
CA LEU A 572 -1.36 24.47 -14.90
C LEU A 572 -1.05 25.74 -14.08
N HIS A 573 -0.40 25.57 -12.94
CA HIS A 573 0.02 26.69 -12.09
C HIS A 573 1.05 27.56 -12.79
N ASP A 574 2.11 26.96 -13.31
CA ASP A 574 3.20 27.67 -13.97
C ASP A 574 2.71 28.37 -15.25
N ALA A 575 1.86 27.69 -16.02
CA ALA A 575 1.21 28.31 -17.18
C ALA A 575 0.34 29.50 -16.77
N ALA A 576 -0.47 29.39 -15.72
CA ALA A 576 -1.29 30.49 -15.21
C ALA A 576 -0.44 31.65 -14.73
N GLN A 577 0.68 31.38 -14.05
CA GLN A 577 1.62 32.39 -13.59
C GLN A 577 2.27 33.13 -14.78
N MET A 578 2.77 32.39 -15.79
CA MET A 578 3.33 33.01 -17.00
C MET A 578 2.31 33.85 -17.75
N VAL A 579 1.04 33.40 -17.81
CA VAL A 579 -0.04 34.21 -18.41
C VAL A 579 -0.26 35.51 -17.61
N ALA A 580 -0.30 35.42 -16.28
CA ALA A 580 -0.45 36.62 -15.45
C ALA A 580 0.71 37.63 -15.62
N GLU A 581 1.95 37.13 -15.66
CA GLU A 581 3.16 37.95 -15.82
C GLU A 581 3.25 38.59 -17.22
N ARG A 582 2.92 37.84 -18.28
CA ARG A 582 3.10 38.32 -19.67
C ARG A 582 1.89 39.07 -20.22
N HIS A 583 0.70 38.66 -19.83
CA HIS A 583 -0.55 39.23 -20.37
C HIS A 583 -1.34 40.06 -19.37
N GLY A 584 -0.95 40.06 -18.06
CA GLY A 584 -1.70 40.74 -16.99
C GLY A 584 -3.08 40.14 -16.70
N VAL A 585 -3.29 38.84 -17.06
CA VAL A 585 -4.58 38.16 -16.92
C VAL A 585 -4.47 37.10 -15.82
N ALA A 586 -5.27 37.25 -14.77
CA ALA A 586 -5.40 36.21 -13.73
C ALA A 586 -6.42 35.14 -14.18
N ILE A 587 -6.00 33.88 -14.15
CA ILE A 587 -6.84 32.74 -14.54
C ILE A 587 -7.43 32.09 -13.30
N ASP A 588 -8.77 32.01 -13.22
CA ASP A 588 -9.46 31.22 -12.18
C ASP A 588 -9.59 29.74 -12.60
N LEU A 589 -8.72 28.90 -12.03
CA LEU A 589 -8.74 27.46 -12.27
C LEU A 589 -9.87 26.73 -11.53
N GLU A 590 -10.52 27.35 -10.54
CA GLU A 590 -11.58 26.69 -9.78
C GLU A 590 -12.95 26.70 -10.50
N ARG A 591 -13.16 27.65 -11.40
CA ARG A 591 -14.46 27.87 -12.08
C ARG A 591 -14.31 27.98 -13.60
N PRO A 592 -13.80 26.94 -14.30
CA PRO A 592 -13.65 27.00 -15.75
C PRO A 592 -15.03 27.04 -16.43
N ASP A 593 -15.14 27.83 -17.52
CA ASP A 593 -16.28 27.70 -18.44
C ASP A 593 -16.08 26.40 -19.27
N LEU A 594 -16.88 25.40 -18.98
CA LEU A 594 -16.79 24.08 -19.61
C LEU A 594 -17.46 24.01 -21.00
N ASN A 595 -17.97 25.11 -21.53
CA ASN A 595 -18.71 25.13 -22.80
C ASN A 595 -17.95 25.86 -23.93
N ASP A 596 -16.68 26.21 -23.74
CA ASP A 596 -15.90 26.97 -24.71
C ASP A 596 -15.65 26.15 -26.01
N PRO A 597 -16.19 26.59 -27.18
CA PRO A 597 -16.11 25.85 -28.42
C PRO A 597 -14.67 25.69 -28.96
N ARG A 598 -13.78 26.62 -28.66
CA ARG A 598 -12.37 26.60 -29.12
C ARG A 598 -11.62 25.46 -28.50
N VAL A 599 -11.93 25.09 -27.25
CA VAL A 599 -11.37 23.92 -26.59
C VAL A 599 -11.78 22.63 -27.31
N TYR A 600 -13.06 22.50 -27.65
CA TYR A 600 -13.56 21.33 -28.36
C TYR A 600 -13.07 21.24 -29.80
N GLU A 601 -12.83 22.37 -30.47
CA GLU A 601 -12.17 22.40 -31.80
C GLU A 601 -10.77 21.79 -31.74
N LEU A 602 -9.97 22.16 -30.76
CA LEU A 602 -8.63 21.60 -30.51
C LEU A 602 -8.69 20.08 -30.29
N LEU A 603 -9.61 19.61 -29.44
CA LEU A 603 -9.81 18.20 -29.14
C LEU A 603 -10.29 17.41 -30.38
N ARG A 604 -11.23 17.94 -31.16
CA ARG A 604 -11.69 17.34 -32.42
C ARG A 604 -10.61 17.26 -33.50
N ALA A 605 -9.72 18.22 -33.51
CA ALA A 605 -8.57 18.22 -34.41
C ALA A 605 -7.52 17.15 -34.03
N GLY A 606 -7.62 16.56 -32.83
CA GLY A 606 -6.70 15.56 -32.35
C GLY A 606 -5.38 16.11 -31.84
N ARG A 607 -5.34 17.40 -31.48
CA ARG A 607 -4.15 18.06 -30.92
C ARG A 607 -4.05 17.82 -29.41
N THR A 608 -3.89 16.56 -29.01
CA THR A 608 -4.02 16.11 -27.62
C THR A 608 -2.69 15.90 -26.90
N ALA A 609 -1.54 16.12 -27.54
CA ALA A 609 -0.26 16.10 -26.85
C ALA A 609 -0.23 17.13 -25.70
N GLY A 610 0.18 16.75 -24.52
CA GLY A 610 0.14 17.54 -23.29
C GLY A 610 -1.25 17.66 -22.63
N ILE A 611 -2.31 17.12 -23.24
CA ILE A 611 -3.64 17.14 -22.63
C ILE A 611 -3.75 15.99 -21.61
N PHE A 612 -4.00 16.34 -20.38
CA PHE A 612 -4.08 15.38 -19.29
C PHE A 612 -5.03 14.21 -19.61
N GLN A 613 -4.54 12.97 -19.44
CA GLN A 613 -5.23 11.69 -19.71
C GLN A 613 -5.51 11.37 -21.20
N PHE A 614 -5.34 12.32 -22.15
CA PHE A 614 -5.73 12.14 -23.55
C PHE A 614 -4.58 12.11 -24.56
N GLU A 615 -3.33 11.96 -24.10
CA GLU A 615 -2.14 11.98 -24.98
C GLU A 615 -1.95 10.70 -25.81
N SER A 616 -2.57 9.57 -25.41
CA SER A 616 -2.38 8.32 -26.15
C SER A 616 -3.05 8.37 -27.53
N PRO A 617 -2.47 7.71 -28.56
CA PRO A 617 -3.07 7.66 -29.89
C PRO A 617 -4.53 7.20 -29.88
N LEU A 618 -4.85 6.20 -29.05
CA LEU A 618 -6.20 5.69 -28.88
C LEU A 618 -7.16 6.75 -28.34
N ALA A 619 -6.72 7.53 -27.35
CA ALA A 619 -7.54 8.60 -26.78
C ALA A 619 -7.76 9.72 -27.79
N THR A 620 -6.73 10.11 -28.53
CA THR A 620 -6.79 11.07 -29.63
C THR A 620 -7.80 10.65 -30.69
N ASP A 621 -7.69 9.41 -31.16
CA ASP A 621 -8.60 8.88 -32.19
C ASP A 621 -10.04 8.75 -31.68
N CYS A 622 -10.23 8.43 -30.40
CA CYS A 622 -11.55 8.39 -29.78
C CYS A 622 -12.22 9.76 -29.79
N LEU A 623 -11.55 10.79 -29.29
CA LEU A 623 -12.07 12.18 -29.27
C LEU A 623 -12.37 12.71 -30.67
N ARG A 624 -11.50 12.42 -31.64
CA ARG A 624 -11.70 12.79 -33.04
C ARG A 624 -12.90 12.06 -33.66
N SER A 625 -12.98 10.74 -33.44
CA SER A 625 -14.03 9.89 -34.01
C SER A 625 -15.41 10.22 -33.47
N MET A 626 -15.52 10.55 -32.16
CA MET A 626 -16.80 10.93 -31.56
C MET A 626 -17.19 12.39 -31.83
N LYS A 627 -16.33 13.17 -32.47
CA LYS A 627 -16.53 14.63 -32.68
C LYS A 627 -16.81 15.34 -31.34
N CYS A 628 -15.91 15.14 -30.37
CA CYS A 628 -16.06 15.71 -29.03
C CYS A 628 -16.50 17.18 -29.07
N ASP A 629 -17.64 17.52 -28.45
CA ASP A 629 -18.25 18.87 -28.51
C ASP A 629 -18.85 19.34 -27.16
N ARG A 630 -18.75 18.53 -26.12
CA ARG A 630 -19.24 18.86 -24.78
C ARG A 630 -18.41 18.17 -23.70
N PHE A 631 -18.52 18.69 -22.48
CA PHE A 631 -17.76 18.21 -21.34
C PHE A 631 -18.06 16.74 -20.99
N ASP A 632 -19.34 16.32 -21.11
CA ASP A 632 -19.74 14.92 -20.87
C ASP A 632 -19.02 13.92 -21.76
N ASP A 633 -18.57 14.32 -22.95
CA ASP A 633 -17.80 13.46 -23.83
C ASP A 633 -16.39 13.17 -23.26
N LEU A 634 -15.76 14.16 -22.63
CA LEU A 634 -14.49 13.95 -21.91
C LEU A 634 -14.70 13.03 -20.71
N VAL A 635 -15.77 13.25 -19.95
CA VAL A 635 -16.14 12.43 -18.80
C VAL A 635 -16.37 10.98 -19.24
N ALA A 636 -17.14 10.75 -20.32
CA ALA A 636 -17.39 9.41 -20.85
C ALA A 636 -16.12 8.78 -21.42
N THR A 637 -15.28 9.53 -22.11
CA THR A 637 -14.03 9.01 -22.70
C THR A 637 -13.06 8.51 -21.63
N ASN A 638 -12.90 9.26 -20.54
CA ASN A 638 -12.09 8.83 -19.38
C ASN A 638 -12.57 7.48 -18.78
N ALA A 639 -13.88 7.23 -18.83
CA ALA A 639 -14.46 6.00 -18.34
C ALA A 639 -14.33 4.83 -19.33
N LEU A 640 -14.44 5.12 -20.62
CA LEU A 640 -14.50 4.12 -21.69
C LEU A 640 -13.13 3.65 -22.20
N LEU A 641 -12.09 4.48 -22.11
CA LEU A 641 -10.74 4.15 -22.58
C LEU A 641 -9.93 3.35 -21.56
N ARG A 642 -10.43 2.17 -21.23
CA ARG A 642 -9.77 1.22 -20.31
C ARG A 642 -9.93 -0.20 -20.81
N PRO A 643 -9.03 -1.13 -20.42
CA PRO A 643 -8.99 -2.49 -21.01
C PRO A 643 -10.38 -3.15 -21.14
N GLY A 644 -11.19 -3.14 -20.08
CA GLY A 644 -12.49 -3.79 -20.12
C GLY A 644 -13.49 -3.23 -21.12
N PRO A 645 -13.86 -1.94 -21.09
CA PRO A 645 -14.73 -1.32 -22.09
C PRO A 645 -14.18 -1.34 -23.51
N LEU A 646 -12.84 -1.33 -23.67
CA LEU A 646 -12.18 -1.46 -24.97
C LEU A 646 -12.36 -2.86 -25.54
N ASP A 647 -12.09 -3.90 -24.73
CA ASP A 647 -12.20 -5.31 -25.14
C ASP A 647 -13.63 -5.69 -25.56
N THR A 648 -14.63 -5.05 -24.94
CA THR A 648 -16.07 -5.28 -25.27
C THR A 648 -16.56 -4.43 -26.44
N GLY A 649 -15.77 -3.50 -26.98
CA GLY A 649 -16.18 -2.57 -28.04
C GLY A 649 -17.22 -1.54 -27.62
N MET A 650 -17.47 -1.39 -26.33
CA MET A 650 -18.51 -0.49 -25.78
C MET A 650 -18.31 0.97 -26.19
N TYR A 651 -17.08 1.41 -26.28
CA TYR A 651 -16.74 2.77 -26.74
C TYR A 651 -17.19 3.05 -28.18
N LEU A 652 -17.15 2.05 -29.07
CA LEU A 652 -17.66 2.17 -30.46
C LEU A 652 -19.19 2.31 -30.48
N VAL A 653 -19.89 1.55 -29.64
CA VAL A 653 -21.35 1.66 -29.50
C VAL A 653 -21.73 3.07 -29.04
N PHE A 654 -21.02 3.60 -28.04
CA PHE A 654 -21.22 4.96 -27.55
C PHE A 654 -21.02 5.99 -28.68
N ILE A 655 -19.91 5.92 -29.43
CA ILE A 655 -19.59 6.82 -30.54
C ILE A 655 -20.67 6.74 -31.64
N ASN A 656 -21.06 5.54 -32.05
CA ASN A 656 -22.04 5.33 -33.13
C ASN A 656 -23.42 5.89 -32.75
N ARG A 657 -23.85 5.69 -31.51
CA ARG A 657 -25.11 6.23 -31.00
C ARG A 657 -25.09 7.74 -30.86
N LYS A 658 -24.00 8.32 -30.34
CA LYS A 658 -23.79 9.77 -30.31
C LYS A 658 -23.92 10.40 -31.69
N LEU A 659 -23.32 9.78 -32.69
CA LEU A 659 -23.33 10.31 -34.08
C LEU A 659 -24.59 9.91 -34.88
N GLY A 660 -25.57 9.24 -34.28
CA GLY A 660 -26.78 8.80 -34.94
C GLY A 660 -26.60 7.67 -35.97
N ARG A 661 -25.43 7.01 -35.98
CA ARG A 661 -25.13 5.87 -36.85
C ARG A 661 -25.81 4.58 -36.37
N GLU A 662 -26.07 4.51 -35.06
CA GLU A 662 -26.82 3.45 -34.39
C GLU A 662 -27.97 4.09 -33.60
N LYS A 663 -29.15 3.46 -33.60
CA LYS A 663 -30.30 3.96 -32.83
C LYS A 663 -30.06 3.76 -31.35
N VAL A 664 -30.24 4.82 -30.57
CA VAL A 664 -30.23 4.73 -29.10
C VAL A 664 -31.35 3.84 -28.62
N ARG A 665 -31.06 2.91 -27.73
CA ARG A 665 -32.03 1.98 -27.15
C ARG A 665 -31.86 2.01 -25.63
N TYR A 666 -32.99 2.08 -24.94
CA TYR A 666 -33.05 1.95 -23.48
C TYR A 666 -33.65 0.58 -23.14
N PRO A 667 -33.00 -0.21 -22.28
CA PRO A 667 -33.49 -1.55 -21.90
C PRO A 667 -34.88 -1.50 -21.26
N HIS A 668 -35.23 -0.40 -20.59
CA HIS A 668 -36.53 -0.14 -20.01
C HIS A 668 -36.85 1.37 -20.08
N PRO A 669 -38.11 1.79 -20.33
CA PRO A 669 -38.46 3.22 -20.47
C PRO A 669 -38.07 4.06 -19.23
N ALA A 670 -38.26 3.52 -18.03
CA ALA A 670 -37.86 4.21 -16.79
C ALA A 670 -36.35 4.47 -16.64
N LEU A 671 -35.52 3.91 -17.52
CA LEU A 671 -34.06 4.10 -17.52
C LEU A 671 -33.61 5.16 -18.51
N GLU A 672 -34.52 5.77 -19.27
CA GLU A 672 -34.17 6.79 -20.26
C GLU A 672 -33.45 7.98 -19.60
N GLU A 673 -33.99 8.52 -18.54
CA GLU A 673 -33.41 9.65 -17.81
C GLU A 673 -31.98 9.33 -17.31
N ILE A 674 -31.75 8.10 -16.83
CA ILE A 674 -30.45 7.66 -16.29
C ILE A 674 -29.43 7.46 -17.42
N LEU A 675 -29.85 6.92 -18.55
CA LEU A 675 -28.95 6.48 -19.62
C LEU A 675 -28.90 7.43 -20.83
N ALA A 676 -29.77 8.43 -20.91
CA ALA A 676 -29.75 9.42 -22.00
C ALA A 676 -28.41 10.16 -22.13
N PRO A 677 -27.75 10.61 -21.02
CA PRO A 677 -26.45 11.26 -21.09
C PRO A 677 -25.36 10.39 -21.73
N THR A 678 -25.52 9.06 -21.69
CA THR A 678 -24.57 8.07 -22.21
C THR A 678 -25.13 7.27 -23.41
N TYR A 679 -26.14 7.80 -24.09
CA TYR A 679 -26.74 7.22 -25.29
C TYR A 679 -27.21 5.76 -25.10
N GLY A 680 -27.77 5.45 -23.92
CA GLY A 680 -28.28 4.11 -23.60
C GLY A 680 -27.19 3.09 -23.24
N VAL A 681 -25.96 3.54 -23.00
CA VAL A 681 -24.84 2.69 -22.55
C VAL A 681 -24.65 2.88 -21.04
N ILE A 682 -24.51 1.80 -20.29
CA ILE A 682 -24.12 1.86 -18.88
C ILE A 682 -22.61 2.11 -18.83
N VAL A 683 -22.19 3.28 -18.35
CA VAL A 683 -20.78 3.72 -18.28
C VAL A 683 -20.32 3.88 -16.83
N TYR A 684 -21.21 4.33 -15.95
CA TYR A 684 -20.87 4.70 -14.59
C TYR A 684 -21.46 3.78 -13.52
N GLN A 685 -20.73 3.59 -12.44
CA GLN A 685 -21.20 2.85 -11.26
C GLN A 685 -22.47 3.48 -10.67
N GLU A 686 -22.57 4.77 -10.68
CA GLU A 686 -23.73 5.56 -10.24
C GLU A 686 -24.99 5.25 -11.05
N GLN A 687 -24.84 4.95 -12.35
CA GLN A 687 -25.97 4.52 -13.17
C GLN A 687 -26.52 3.16 -12.71
N VAL A 688 -25.65 2.22 -12.33
CA VAL A 688 -26.08 0.92 -11.75
C VAL A 688 -26.86 1.14 -10.44
N MET A 689 -26.39 2.04 -9.60
CA MET A 689 -27.07 2.36 -8.35
C MET A 689 -28.46 2.97 -8.59
N ARG A 690 -28.57 3.90 -9.54
CA ARG A 690 -29.86 4.50 -9.93
C ARG A 690 -30.80 3.51 -10.62
N ILE A 691 -30.27 2.60 -11.44
CA ILE A 691 -31.06 1.51 -12.06
C ILE A 691 -31.69 0.64 -10.95
N ALA A 692 -30.89 0.24 -9.95
CA ALA A 692 -31.39 -0.54 -8.82
C ALA A 692 -32.44 0.23 -7.99
N ASN A 693 -32.23 1.52 -7.78
CA ASN A 693 -33.19 2.39 -7.10
C ASN A 693 -34.53 2.48 -7.85
N VAL A 694 -34.49 2.82 -9.14
CA VAL A 694 -35.70 3.06 -9.94
C VAL A 694 -36.48 1.77 -10.18
N LEU A 695 -35.82 0.68 -10.60
CA LEU A 695 -36.52 -0.56 -10.95
C LEU A 695 -36.85 -1.44 -9.73
N ALA A 696 -35.92 -1.61 -8.81
CA ALA A 696 -36.07 -2.55 -7.71
C ALA A 696 -36.41 -1.85 -6.36
N GLY A 697 -36.46 -0.50 -6.33
CA GLY A 697 -36.79 0.28 -5.13
C GLY A 697 -35.75 0.18 -4.03
N TYR A 698 -34.50 -0.03 -4.39
CA TYR A 698 -33.38 0.06 -3.45
C TYR A 698 -33.23 1.50 -2.95
N SER A 699 -32.84 1.69 -1.69
CA SER A 699 -32.20 2.94 -1.30
C SER A 699 -30.87 3.07 -2.03
N LEU A 700 -30.32 4.28 -2.18
CA LEU A 700 -28.99 4.44 -2.80
C LEU A 700 -27.89 3.74 -1.99
N ALA A 701 -28.07 3.65 -0.67
CA ALA A 701 -27.17 2.89 0.21
C ALA A 701 -27.20 1.39 -0.06
N GLU A 702 -28.39 0.78 -0.16
CA GLU A 702 -28.53 -0.63 -0.59
C GLU A 702 -27.98 -0.87 -2.00
N ALA A 703 -28.21 0.05 -2.92
CA ALA A 703 -27.70 -0.03 -4.29
C ALA A 703 -26.16 0.00 -4.36
N ASP A 704 -25.47 0.68 -3.43
CA ASP A 704 -24.01 0.64 -3.32
C ASP A 704 -23.51 -0.75 -2.89
N VAL A 705 -24.28 -1.48 -2.06
CA VAL A 705 -23.95 -2.87 -1.69
C VAL A 705 -23.98 -3.77 -2.94
N LEU A 706 -25.07 -3.69 -3.72
CA LEU A 706 -25.16 -4.41 -5.01
C LEU A 706 -23.98 -4.07 -5.95
N ARG A 707 -23.71 -2.78 -6.15
CA ARG A 707 -22.57 -2.31 -6.97
C ARG A 707 -21.23 -2.90 -6.52
N LYS A 708 -20.98 -2.94 -5.19
CA LYS A 708 -19.74 -3.51 -4.62
C LYS A 708 -19.64 -5.00 -4.80
N ALA A 709 -20.74 -5.73 -4.60
CA ALA A 709 -20.78 -7.16 -4.83
C ALA A 709 -20.33 -7.50 -6.26
N VAL A 710 -20.89 -6.80 -7.23
CA VAL A 710 -20.53 -6.99 -8.65
C VAL A 710 -19.07 -6.58 -8.91
N GLY A 711 -18.57 -5.53 -8.27
CA GLY A 711 -17.18 -5.05 -8.43
C GLY A 711 -16.11 -5.96 -7.80
N LYS A 712 -16.43 -6.69 -6.71
CA LYS A 712 -15.48 -7.59 -6.03
C LYS A 712 -15.22 -8.92 -6.74
N LYS A 713 -15.99 -9.25 -7.78
CA LYS A 713 -15.86 -10.48 -8.59
C LYS A 713 -16.04 -11.79 -7.80
N ILE A 714 -16.70 -11.76 -6.65
CA ILE A 714 -17.02 -12.94 -5.85
C ILE A 714 -18.34 -13.51 -6.39
N LYS A 715 -18.26 -14.64 -7.07
CA LYS A 715 -19.35 -15.20 -7.86
C LYS A 715 -20.61 -15.45 -7.06
N GLU A 716 -20.48 -15.98 -5.85
CA GLU A 716 -21.61 -16.29 -4.94
C GLU A 716 -22.35 -15.02 -4.53
N LEU A 717 -21.59 -13.98 -4.14
CA LEU A 717 -22.14 -12.69 -3.72
C LEU A 717 -22.85 -11.96 -4.89
N ILE A 718 -22.27 -12.05 -6.09
CA ILE A 718 -22.87 -11.47 -7.31
C ILE A 718 -24.22 -12.12 -7.59
N GLN A 719 -24.29 -13.45 -7.54
CA GLN A 719 -25.52 -14.19 -7.80
C GLN A 719 -26.61 -13.88 -6.77
N GLU A 720 -26.24 -13.75 -5.50
CA GLU A 720 -27.16 -13.38 -4.42
C GLU A 720 -27.75 -11.99 -4.65
N GLU A 721 -26.91 -10.98 -4.83
CA GLU A 721 -27.35 -9.59 -4.94
C GLU A 721 -28.11 -9.31 -6.25
N LEU A 722 -27.68 -9.87 -7.38
CA LEU A 722 -28.43 -9.78 -8.63
C LEU A 722 -29.75 -10.55 -8.55
N GLY A 723 -29.79 -11.70 -7.88
CA GLY A 723 -31.02 -12.44 -7.61
C GLY A 723 -32.02 -11.62 -6.78
N ASN A 724 -31.56 -10.91 -5.77
CA ASN A 724 -32.35 -9.98 -4.96
C ASN A 724 -32.89 -8.82 -5.79
N PHE A 725 -32.05 -8.21 -6.64
CA PHE A 725 -32.44 -7.17 -7.57
C PHE A 725 -33.58 -7.63 -8.50
N VAL A 726 -33.42 -8.79 -9.15
CA VAL A 726 -34.45 -9.37 -10.06
C VAL A 726 -35.76 -9.61 -9.32
N LYS A 727 -35.71 -10.23 -8.14
CA LYS A 727 -36.93 -10.50 -7.31
C LYS A 727 -37.66 -9.22 -6.96
N ARG A 728 -36.95 -8.19 -6.48
CA ARG A 728 -37.54 -6.90 -6.06
C ARG A 728 -38.13 -6.15 -7.27
N ALA A 729 -37.45 -6.14 -8.40
CA ALA A 729 -37.95 -5.48 -9.61
C ALA A 729 -39.22 -6.17 -10.15
N ILE A 730 -39.28 -7.51 -10.20
CA ILE A 730 -40.50 -8.26 -10.58
C ILE A 730 -41.65 -7.97 -9.61
N ALA A 731 -41.37 -7.93 -8.31
CA ALA A 731 -42.41 -7.61 -7.28
C ALA A 731 -42.98 -6.20 -7.48
N ARG A 732 -42.26 -5.27 -8.12
CA ARG A 732 -42.73 -3.92 -8.49
C ARG A 732 -43.48 -3.86 -9.83
N GLY A 733 -43.69 -5.01 -10.46
CA GLY A 733 -44.49 -5.11 -11.70
C GLY A 733 -43.69 -5.03 -12.99
N HIS A 734 -42.35 -5.08 -12.94
CA HIS A 734 -41.53 -5.10 -14.15
C HIS A 734 -41.50 -6.50 -14.78
N GLU A 735 -41.43 -6.55 -16.10
CA GLU A 735 -41.40 -7.80 -16.86
C GLU A 735 -40.14 -8.61 -16.57
N LYS A 736 -40.28 -9.88 -16.20
CA LYS A 736 -39.17 -10.76 -15.77
C LYS A 736 -38.04 -10.80 -16.80
N LYS A 737 -38.33 -10.98 -18.09
CA LYS A 737 -37.33 -11.08 -19.15
C LYS A 737 -36.48 -9.82 -19.26
N THR A 738 -37.13 -8.66 -19.27
CA THR A 738 -36.48 -7.36 -19.33
C THR A 738 -35.57 -7.11 -18.10
N VAL A 739 -36.06 -7.49 -16.92
CA VAL A 739 -35.26 -7.35 -15.68
C VAL A 739 -34.04 -8.29 -15.68
N GLU A 740 -34.18 -9.52 -16.13
CA GLU A 740 -33.07 -10.48 -16.28
C GLU A 740 -32.02 -10.01 -17.29
N GLU A 741 -32.46 -9.43 -18.42
CA GLU A 741 -31.54 -8.82 -19.40
C GLU A 741 -30.75 -7.64 -18.78
N ILE A 742 -31.42 -6.78 -18.01
CA ILE A 742 -30.76 -5.68 -17.30
C ILE A 742 -29.79 -6.20 -16.23
N ALA A 743 -30.17 -7.23 -15.48
CA ALA A 743 -29.28 -7.85 -14.48
C ALA A 743 -28.01 -8.43 -15.14
N ALA A 744 -28.12 -9.08 -16.31
CA ALA A 744 -26.98 -9.57 -17.07
C ALA A 744 -26.07 -8.43 -17.59
N GLN A 745 -26.68 -7.30 -18.00
CA GLN A 745 -25.91 -6.10 -18.37
C GLN A 745 -25.16 -5.53 -17.15
N ILE A 746 -25.81 -5.46 -15.98
CA ILE A 746 -25.16 -5.00 -14.73
C ILE A 746 -24.02 -5.95 -14.35
N GLU A 747 -24.19 -7.26 -14.44
CA GLU A 747 -23.13 -8.24 -14.16
C GLU A 747 -21.92 -8.04 -15.08
N THR A 748 -22.16 -7.92 -16.37
CA THR A 748 -21.12 -7.68 -17.37
C THR A 748 -20.40 -6.35 -17.11
N PHE A 749 -21.17 -5.29 -16.84
CA PHE A 749 -20.68 -3.96 -16.58
C PHE A 749 -19.93 -3.86 -15.23
N GLY A 750 -20.39 -4.57 -14.20
CA GLY A 750 -19.77 -4.50 -12.88
C GLY A 750 -18.29 -4.89 -12.85
N ARG A 751 -17.83 -5.64 -13.87
CA ARG A 751 -16.41 -5.94 -14.06
C ARG A 751 -15.58 -4.73 -14.49
N TYR A 752 -16.23 -3.67 -15.03
CA TYR A 752 -15.57 -2.56 -15.73
C TYR A 752 -16.10 -1.18 -15.35
N GLY A 753 -17.17 -1.11 -14.52
CA GLY A 753 -17.82 0.14 -14.15
C GLY A 753 -16.88 1.19 -13.59
N PHE A 754 -17.04 2.45 -14.03
CA PHE A 754 -16.20 3.57 -13.60
C PHE A 754 -16.93 4.48 -12.62
N ASN A 755 -16.16 5.09 -11.71
CA ASN A 755 -16.67 6.10 -10.79
C ASN A 755 -16.86 7.42 -11.55
N LYS A 756 -18.12 7.89 -11.64
CA LYS A 756 -18.46 9.15 -12.33
C LYS A 756 -17.78 10.35 -11.66
N SER A 757 -17.76 10.38 -10.32
CA SER A 757 -17.15 11.47 -9.56
C SER A 757 -15.67 11.64 -9.91
N HIS A 758 -14.91 10.55 -9.99
CA HIS A 758 -13.51 10.57 -10.42
C HIS A 758 -13.37 11.01 -11.87
N SER A 759 -14.23 10.51 -12.76
CA SER A 759 -14.19 10.88 -14.17
C SER A 759 -14.45 12.37 -14.39
N VAL A 760 -15.42 12.96 -13.70
CA VAL A 760 -15.72 14.39 -13.76
C VAL A 760 -14.53 15.21 -13.28
N ALA A 761 -14.00 14.90 -12.08
CA ALA A 761 -12.88 15.64 -11.51
C ALA A 761 -11.66 15.65 -12.45
N TYR A 762 -11.28 14.50 -13.00
CA TYR A 762 -10.12 14.38 -13.90
C TYR A 762 -10.39 14.99 -15.28
N SER A 763 -11.63 14.98 -15.76
CA SER A 763 -12.00 15.67 -17.00
C SER A 763 -11.92 17.20 -16.87
N ILE A 764 -12.08 17.77 -15.66
CA ILE A 764 -11.82 19.20 -15.43
C ILE A 764 -10.35 19.52 -15.70
N LEU A 765 -9.41 18.71 -15.19
CA LEU A 765 -7.98 18.89 -15.47
C LEU A 765 -7.67 18.73 -16.97
N SER A 766 -8.28 17.75 -17.62
CA SER A 766 -8.14 17.57 -19.07
C SER A 766 -8.64 18.80 -19.84
N TYR A 767 -9.77 19.34 -19.43
CA TYR A 767 -10.34 20.54 -20.02
C TYR A 767 -9.45 21.76 -19.80
N GLN A 768 -8.95 21.97 -18.59
CA GLN A 768 -8.05 23.06 -18.24
C GLN A 768 -6.76 23.02 -19.07
N THR A 769 -6.14 21.85 -19.22
CA THR A 769 -4.94 21.68 -20.05
C THR A 769 -5.24 21.97 -21.53
N ALA A 770 -6.40 21.55 -22.03
CA ALA A 770 -6.83 21.87 -23.39
C ALA A 770 -7.12 23.36 -23.56
N TRP A 771 -7.72 24.01 -22.57
CA TRP A 771 -8.00 25.43 -22.59
C TRP A 771 -6.71 26.27 -22.63
N PHE A 772 -5.72 25.98 -21.79
CA PHE A 772 -4.42 26.64 -21.85
C PHE A 772 -3.75 26.46 -23.21
N LYS A 773 -3.77 25.26 -23.74
CA LYS A 773 -3.20 24.96 -25.05
C LYS A 773 -3.90 25.71 -26.18
N ALA A 774 -5.23 25.90 -26.07
CA ALA A 774 -6.00 26.62 -27.07
C ALA A 774 -5.80 28.15 -27.02
N TYR A 775 -5.60 28.72 -25.83
CA TYR A 775 -5.56 30.16 -25.64
C TYR A 775 -4.16 30.76 -25.42
N TYR A 776 -3.29 29.98 -24.72
CA TYR A 776 -1.94 30.36 -24.33
C TYR A 776 -0.94 29.21 -24.63
N PRO A 777 -0.83 28.83 -25.91
CA PRO A 777 -0.02 27.65 -26.27
C PRO A 777 1.46 27.80 -25.92
N ALA A 778 2.03 29.00 -25.98
CA ALA A 778 3.45 29.22 -25.66
C ALA A 778 3.72 29.00 -24.17
N GLU A 779 2.92 29.59 -23.29
CA GLU A 779 3.03 29.46 -21.85
C GLU A 779 2.77 28.02 -21.39
N PHE A 780 1.75 27.39 -21.99
CA PHE A 780 1.45 26.00 -21.69
C PHE A 780 2.56 25.03 -22.11
N MET A 781 3.10 25.20 -23.33
CA MET A 781 4.19 24.34 -23.83
C MET A 781 5.49 24.57 -23.05
N ALA A 782 5.76 25.82 -22.61
CA ALA A 782 6.90 26.13 -21.77
C ALA A 782 6.79 25.43 -20.39
N ALA A 783 5.65 25.54 -19.70
CA ALA A 783 5.41 24.86 -18.44
C ALA A 783 5.50 23.33 -18.58
N LEU A 784 4.97 22.79 -19.68
CA LEU A 784 5.02 21.35 -19.96
C LEU A 784 6.44 20.85 -20.18
N LEU A 785 7.24 21.57 -20.96
CA LEU A 785 8.65 21.26 -21.21
C LEU A 785 9.47 21.32 -19.91
N SER A 786 9.26 22.34 -19.07
CA SER A 786 9.91 22.49 -17.76
C SER A 786 9.61 21.29 -16.86
N SER A 787 8.38 20.82 -16.82
CA SER A 787 7.97 19.67 -15.99
C SER A 787 8.59 18.34 -16.40
N GLU A 788 9.11 18.23 -17.63
CA GLU A 788 9.66 17.00 -18.20
C GLU A 788 11.17 17.08 -18.54
N ILE A 789 11.91 18.05 -18.01
CA ILE A 789 13.36 18.23 -18.27
C ILE A 789 14.18 16.94 -18.09
N GLY A 790 13.82 16.09 -17.14
CA GLY A 790 14.49 14.80 -16.90
C GLY A 790 14.11 13.68 -17.87
N ASN A 791 13.18 13.90 -18.80
CA ASN A 791 12.65 12.89 -19.73
C ASN A 791 12.86 13.31 -21.20
N THR A 792 14.00 12.93 -21.77
CA THR A 792 14.40 13.33 -23.11
C THR A 792 13.35 13.00 -24.19
N ASP A 793 12.73 11.82 -24.11
CA ASP A 793 11.73 11.39 -25.10
C ASP A 793 10.50 12.30 -25.08
N ARG A 794 10.03 12.67 -23.88
CA ARG A 794 8.92 13.62 -23.69
C ARG A 794 9.28 15.01 -24.16
N VAL A 795 10.47 15.49 -23.84
CA VAL A 795 10.95 16.79 -24.28
C VAL A 795 10.96 16.87 -25.80
N VAL A 796 11.48 15.85 -26.51
CA VAL A 796 11.48 15.80 -27.99
C VAL A 796 10.05 15.79 -28.52
N GLN A 797 9.14 15.00 -27.94
CA GLN A 797 7.74 14.98 -28.32
C GLN A 797 7.10 16.36 -28.23
N TYR A 798 7.30 17.06 -27.12
CA TYR A 798 6.70 18.37 -26.89
C TYR A 798 7.33 19.51 -27.71
N ILE A 799 8.63 19.41 -28.03
CA ILE A 799 9.25 20.35 -29.00
C ILE A 799 8.61 20.18 -30.38
N ASN A 800 8.35 18.96 -30.83
CA ASN A 800 7.69 18.74 -32.11
C ASN A 800 6.25 19.24 -32.10
N GLU A 801 5.52 19.01 -31.02
CA GLU A 801 4.16 19.57 -30.86
C GLU A 801 4.15 21.11 -30.87
N ALA A 802 5.11 21.73 -30.16
CA ALA A 802 5.25 23.20 -30.18
C ALA A 802 5.46 23.73 -31.62
N ARG A 803 6.26 23.04 -32.44
CA ARG A 803 6.45 23.40 -33.86
C ARG A 803 5.18 23.23 -34.69
N GLU A 804 4.40 22.19 -34.44
CA GLU A 804 3.09 21.99 -35.09
C GLU A 804 2.05 23.04 -34.67
N LEU A 805 2.26 23.72 -33.56
CA LEU A 805 1.50 24.87 -33.10
C LEU A 805 2.06 26.21 -33.63
N ASP A 806 2.98 26.19 -34.59
CA ASP A 806 3.67 27.37 -35.13
C ASP A 806 4.47 28.14 -34.05
N LEU A 807 4.90 27.47 -32.97
CA LEU A 807 5.74 28.09 -31.94
C LEU A 807 7.22 27.86 -32.27
N GLN A 808 8.00 28.92 -32.15
CA GLN A 808 9.44 28.87 -32.30
C GLN A 808 10.09 28.44 -31.00
N VAL A 809 10.71 27.24 -30.99
CA VAL A 809 11.50 26.75 -29.86
C VAL A 809 12.96 27.08 -30.11
N LEU A 810 13.51 28.00 -29.32
CA LEU A 810 14.90 28.45 -29.40
C LEU A 810 15.81 27.47 -28.65
N ALA A 811 17.11 27.49 -28.97
CA ALA A 811 18.10 26.77 -28.18
C ALA A 811 18.20 27.40 -26.78
N PRO A 812 18.46 26.59 -25.70
CA PRO A 812 18.66 27.14 -24.38
C PRO A 812 19.78 28.18 -24.34
N ASP A 813 19.54 29.33 -23.71
CA ASP A 813 20.51 30.40 -23.49
C ASP A 813 20.60 30.68 -21.99
N VAL A 814 21.83 30.70 -21.46
CA VAL A 814 22.08 30.89 -20.03
C VAL A 814 21.63 32.26 -19.49
N ASN A 815 21.51 33.27 -20.37
CA ASN A 815 21.07 34.62 -19.98
C ASN A 815 19.55 34.86 -20.16
N GLU A 816 18.89 34.04 -20.99
CA GLU A 816 17.50 34.27 -21.40
C GLU A 816 16.55 33.13 -20.94
N SER A 817 17.08 31.89 -20.82
CA SER A 817 16.25 30.77 -20.43
C SER A 817 16.01 30.77 -18.92
N GLY A 818 14.74 30.93 -18.51
CA GLY A 818 14.27 30.71 -17.15
C GLY A 818 13.89 29.25 -16.92
N TYR A 819 13.48 28.96 -15.71
CA TYR A 819 12.92 27.62 -15.34
C TYR A 819 11.51 27.52 -15.92
#